data_32de18c1056363f5ec781ce94c9258b2
#
_entry.id   32de18c1056363f5ec781ce94c9258b2
#
_cell.length_a   1.000
_cell.length_b   1.000
_cell.length_c   1.000
_cell.angle_alpha   90.00
_cell.angle_beta   90.00
_cell.angle_gamma   90.00
#
_symmetry.space_group_name_H-M   'P 1'
#
loop_
_entity.id
_entity.type
_entity.pdbx_description
1 polymer ?
#
loop_
_entity_poly.entity_id
_entity_poly.type
_entity_poly.pdbx_seq_one_letter_code
_entity_poly.pdbx_strand_id
1 'polypeptide(L)'
;MLNRAPTLHRLGIQAFEPLLIEGKAIQLHPLVCAAFNADFDGDQMAVHVPLSLEAQLEARSLMLASNNVLFPANGDPSIVPSQDIVLGLYYSTRSRINGKGEGMFFADIGEVERALANKVVELQTRCTVRVKEFDVDKETGEKTLKMVRYETTVGRALLSEILPPGLPFSVLNKTLKKKEIAKLINMAFRRCGLRETVIFADKLMQRGYHLATIGGLSIAIDDMIVPEQKNEIVHEAEQEVKEIDAQYTSGLVTAGERYNKVVDIWGRTTEKVGKVMMDEISNEPVIDRHGNKTTQESFNSIYMMADSGARGSATQIRQLAGMRGLMAKPDGSIIETPITANFREGLNVLQYFVSTHGARKGLADTALKTANSGYLTRRLVDVTQDLVVTEDDCGTHQGVLMKALVEGGEVTESLADRILGRVTADPVINPDNQEEIFPAGHLLEEDDVELITKLGIDEVKIRTPLTCETRYGLCAKCYGRDLGRGKLVNAGEAVGVIAAQSIGEPGTQLTMRTFHIGGAASRTAVASNVVTKSAGTIRFTSSMRYVTGEKGNKVVISRSGEIVIEGPNGRERERHKIPYGANLLASDGQQVEIGTELANWDPMTRPIVTEYAGKVRFANVIDNVTVKSQVDEVTGLSSLVVIDAKHSSSSKIGKPLIQFLDANNEPVKIPGTEHPVSIQLPVGALIIVHDLSLIHI
;
A
#
# COMPACT_ATOMS: atom_id res chain seq x y z
N MET A 1 -22.18 27.95 5.28
CA MET A 1 -21.03 27.04 5.47
C MET A 1 -21.45 25.88 6.35
N LEU A 2 -21.03 24.67 6.02
CA LEU A 2 -21.25 23.47 6.83
C LEU A 2 -19.93 22.96 7.39
N ASN A 3 -19.95 22.49 8.64
CA ASN A 3 -18.82 21.89 9.32
C ASN A 3 -19.23 20.61 10.03
N ARG A 4 -18.43 19.55 9.87
CA ARG A 4 -18.57 18.32 10.64
C ARG A 4 -17.39 18.15 11.59
N ALA A 5 -17.65 17.92 12.87
CA ALA A 5 -16.63 17.55 13.85
C ALA A 5 -16.38 16.03 13.80
N PRO A 6 -15.11 15.56 13.90
CA PRO A 6 -13.88 16.33 13.99
C PRO A 6 -13.46 16.94 12.65
N THR A 7 -13.02 18.19 12.65
CA THR A 7 -12.47 18.86 11.47
C THR A 7 -11.00 18.51 11.34
N LEU A 8 -10.67 17.50 10.56
CA LEU A 8 -9.30 16.97 10.44
C LEU A 8 -8.45 17.76 9.44
N HIS A 9 -9.06 18.35 8.42
CA HIS A 9 -8.41 19.13 7.39
C HIS A 9 -9.34 20.23 6.87
N ARG A 10 -8.82 21.14 6.05
CA ARG A 10 -9.57 22.32 5.58
C ARG A 10 -10.86 22.00 4.83
N LEU A 11 -10.96 20.82 4.17
CA LEU A 11 -12.19 20.39 3.48
C LEU A 11 -13.30 19.92 4.43
N GLY A 12 -13.04 19.83 5.75
CA GLY A 12 -14.07 19.62 6.76
C GLY A 12 -14.99 20.82 6.98
N ILE A 13 -14.71 21.96 6.35
CA ILE A 13 -15.56 23.14 6.31
C ILE A 13 -15.70 23.56 4.85
N GLN A 14 -16.92 23.50 4.31
CA GLN A 14 -17.21 23.89 2.95
C GLN A 14 -18.43 24.79 2.88
N ALA A 15 -18.49 25.66 1.87
CA ALA A 15 -19.62 26.52 1.60
C ALA A 15 -20.55 25.88 0.55
N PHE A 16 -21.82 26.13 0.71
CA PHE A 16 -22.88 25.65 -0.19
C PHE A 16 -23.92 26.75 -0.40
N GLU A 17 -24.55 26.76 -1.54
CA GLU A 17 -25.78 27.52 -1.77
C GLU A 17 -26.96 26.71 -1.22
N PRO A 18 -27.78 27.30 -0.31
CA PRO A 18 -28.87 26.56 0.32
C PRO A 18 -30.08 26.44 -0.63
N LEU A 19 -30.65 25.25 -0.69
CA LEU A 19 -31.96 24.99 -1.27
C LEU A 19 -32.93 24.68 -0.14
N LEU A 20 -34.02 25.44 -0.06
CA LEU A 20 -35.04 25.24 0.98
C LEU A 20 -35.90 24.03 0.65
N ILE A 21 -36.02 23.12 1.60
CA ILE A 21 -36.80 21.88 1.51
C ILE A 21 -37.68 21.75 2.75
N GLU A 22 -38.76 20.96 2.64
CA GLU A 22 -39.53 20.52 3.78
C GLU A 22 -38.75 19.44 4.57
N GLY A 23 -38.81 19.52 5.91
CA GLY A 23 -38.16 18.56 6.78
C GLY A 23 -37.19 19.22 7.74
N LYS A 24 -36.62 18.41 8.64
CA LYS A 24 -35.67 18.84 9.70
C LYS A 24 -34.24 18.38 9.48
N ALA A 25 -34.00 17.57 8.45
CA ALA A 25 -32.66 17.04 8.14
C ALA A 25 -31.98 17.84 7.05
N ILE A 26 -30.66 17.97 7.13
CA ILE A 26 -29.82 18.54 6.09
C ILE A 26 -29.60 17.45 5.02
N GLN A 27 -29.92 17.75 3.77
CA GLN A 27 -29.56 16.89 2.64
C GLN A 27 -28.20 17.30 2.10
N LEU A 28 -27.21 16.42 2.27
CA LEU A 28 -25.85 16.66 1.82
C LEU A 28 -25.58 15.94 0.49
N HIS A 29 -24.89 16.62 -0.42
CA HIS A 29 -24.52 16.04 -1.70
C HIS A 29 -23.58 14.83 -1.51
N PRO A 30 -23.84 13.66 -2.11
CA PRO A 30 -23.05 12.45 -1.86
C PRO A 30 -21.54 12.57 -2.17
N LEU A 31 -21.16 13.34 -3.18
CA LEU A 31 -19.75 13.49 -3.58
C LEU A 31 -18.90 14.26 -2.56
N VAL A 32 -19.47 15.05 -1.66
CA VAL A 32 -18.72 15.76 -0.60
C VAL A 32 -18.64 14.96 0.70
N CYS A 33 -19.33 13.83 0.83
CA CYS A 33 -19.30 13.00 2.02
C CYS A 33 -17.89 12.52 2.36
N ALA A 34 -17.09 12.19 1.34
CA ALA A 34 -15.71 11.74 1.54
C ALA A 34 -14.83 12.84 2.16
N ALA A 35 -14.98 14.09 1.74
CA ALA A 35 -14.24 15.23 2.27
C ALA A 35 -14.60 15.56 3.73
N PHE A 36 -15.87 15.39 4.11
CA PHE A 36 -16.34 15.56 5.49
C PHE A 36 -16.12 14.30 6.35
N ASN A 37 -15.75 13.17 5.75
CA ASN A 37 -15.81 11.86 6.38
C ASN A 37 -17.18 11.60 7.04
N ALA A 38 -18.27 11.99 6.34
CA ALA A 38 -19.64 11.93 6.81
C ALA A 38 -20.39 10.75 6.19
N ASP A 39 -21.27 10.16 6.97
CA ASP A 39 -22.27 9.20 6.52
C ASP A 39 -23.67 9.60 7.01
N PHE A 40 -24.69 8.85 6.65
CA PHE A 40 -26.08 9.20 6.94
C PHE A 40 -26.67 8.34 8.06
N ASP A 41 -25.85 7.93 9.04
CA ASP A 41 -26.26 7.11 10.19
C ASP A 41 -26.72 7.93 11.42
N GLY A 42 -26.79 9.26 11.28
CA GLY A 42 -27.17 10.18 12.35
C GLY A 42 -26.12 11.26 12.63
N ASP A 43 -25.13 11.43 11.76
CA ASP A 43 -24.14 12.51 11.85
C ASP A 43 -24.80 13.88 11.94
N GLN A 44 -24.19 14.76 12.72
CA GLN A 44 -24.60 16.15 12.89
C GLN A 44 -23.57 17.09 12.26
N MET A 45 -24.05 18.21 11.72
CA MET A 45 -23.20 19.27 11.18
C MET A 45 -23.57 20.61 11.79
N ALA A 46 -22.57 21.47 11.99
CA ALA A 46 -22.76 22.87 12.34
C ALA A 46 -23.00 23.69 11.08
N VAL A 47 -23.97 24.60 11.15
CA VAL A 47 -24.29 25.54 10.08
C VAL A 47 -23.82 26.93 10.48
N HIS A 48 -23.03 27.56 9.62
CA HIS A 48 -22.54 28.92 9.82
C HIS A 48 -22.97 29.81 8.66
N VAL A 49 -23.52 30.98 8.99
CA VAL A 49 -23.95 31.98 8.00
C VAL A 49 -22.95 33.12 8.00
N PRO A 50 -22.23 33.41 6.89
CA PRO A 50 -21.35 34.57 6.80
C PRO A 50 -22.15 35.85 6.84
N LEU A 51 -21.77 36.79 7.74
CA LEU A 51 -22.53 38.01 8.00
C LEU A 51 -22.02 39.20 7.22
N SER A 52 -20.68 39.35 7.06
CA SER A 52 -20.12 40.48 6.30
C SER A 52 -20.02 40.16 4.80
N LEU A 53 -19.96 41.19 3.96
CA LEU A 53 -19.81 41.02 2.51
C LEU A 53 -18.48 40.37 2.14
N GLU A 54 -17.40 40.69 2.87
CA GLU A 54 -16.08 40.11 2.70
C GLU A 54 -16.13 38.60 3.02
N ALA A 55 -16.77 38.21 4.13
CA ALA A 55 -16.92 36.81 4.51
C ALA A 55 -17.76 36.03 3.48
N GLN A 56 -18.80 36.66 2.91
CA GLN A 56 -19.62 36.05 1.85
C GLN A 56 -18.80 35.84 0.56
N LEU A 57 -17.95 36.84 0.21
CA LEU A 57 -17.06 36.72 -0.95
C LEU A 57 -16.02 35.64 -0.76
N GLU A 58 -15.37 35.57 0.40
CA GLU A 58 -14.44 34.49 0.73
C GLU A 58 -15.10 33.11 0.71
N ALA A 59 -16.29 32.97 1.29
CA ALA A 59 -17.05 31.73 1.26
C ALA A 59 -17.34 31.28 -0.17
N ARG A 60 -17.74 32.19 -1.06
CA ARG A 60 -18.07 31.90 -2.45
C ARG A 60 -16.84 31.62 -3.32
N SER A 61 -15.74 32.35 -3.13
CA SER A 61 -14.54 32.21 -3.96
C SER A 61 -13.59 31.09 -3.52
N LEU A 62 -13.41 30.91 -2.20
CA LEU A 62 -12.40 30.00 -1.65
C LEU A 62 -13.01 28.70 -1.08
N MET A 63 -14.19 28.78 -0.44
CA MET A 63 -14.74 27.68 0.34
C MET A 63 -15.86 26.91 -0.35
N LEU A 64 -16.35 27.40 -1.49
CA LEU A 64 -17.44 26.70 -2.21
C LEU A 64 -17.01 25.29 -2.60
N ALA A 65 -17.86 24.30 -2.33
CA ALA A 65 -17.54 22.88 -2.57
C ALA A 65 -17.15 22.58 -4.02
N SER A 66 -17.79 23.25 -4.99
CA SER A 66 -17.46 23.13 -6.42
C SER A 66 -16.08 23.65 -6.79
N ASN A 67 -15.46 24.50 -5.96
CA ASN A 67 -14.11 25.02 -6.18
C ASN A 67 -13.02 24.17 -5.53
N ASN A 68 -13.38 23.26 -4.62
CA ASN A 68 -12.47 22.40 -3.85
C ASN A 68 -12.56 20.93 -4.32
N VAL A 69 -12.19 20.71 -5.55
CA VAL A 69 -12.30 19.40 -6.22
C VAL A 69 -11.14 18.46 -5.88
N LEU A 70 -9.97 18.99 -5.50
CA LEU A 70 -8.78 18.21 -5.20
C LEU A 70 -8.42 18.25 -3.72
N PHE A 71 -7.89 17.15 -3.20
CA PHE A 71 -7.28 17.11 -1.86
C PHE A 71 -5.96 17.87 -1.86
N PRO A 72 -5.74 18.77 -0.88
CA PRO A 72 -4.46 19.48 -0.77
C PRO A 72 -3.30 18.57 -0.32
N ALA A 73 -3.57 17.38 0.20
CA ALA A 73 -2.57 16.43 0.66
C ALA A 73 -1.80 15.76 -0.47
N ASN A 74 -2.51 15.27 -1.49
CA ASN A 74 -1.96 14.44 -2.58
C ASN A 74 -2.38 14.89 -3.98
N GLY A 75 -3.32 15.83 -4.10
CA GLY A 75 -3.84 16.28 -5.39
C GLY A 75 -4.83 15.32 -6.06
N ASP A 76 -5.25 14.28 -5.35
CA ASP A 76 -6.31 13.39 -5.84
C ASP A 76 -7.68 14.07 -5.78
N PRO A 77 -8.64 13.69 -6.65
CA PRO A 77 -9.98 14.24 -6.58
C PRO A 77 -10.67 13.93 -5.26
N SER A 78 -11.25 14.92 -4.61
CA SER A 78 -12.08 14.78 -3.41
C SER A 78 -13.50 14.33 -3.72
N ILE A 79 -14.00 14.66 -4.93
CA ILE A 79 -15.35 14.36 -5.41
C ILE A 79 -15.44 13.00 -6.12
N VAL A 80 -14.74 11.99 -5.60
CA VAL A 80 -14.76 10.65 -6.20
C VAL A 80 -16.04 9.91 -5.78
N PRO A 81 -16.78 9.35 -6.74
CA PRO A 81 -17.90 8.45 -6.47
C PRO A 81 -17.52 7.29 -5.56
N SER A 82 -18.44 6.85 -4.73
CA SER A 82 -18.27 5.74 -3.78
C SER A 82 -19.47 4.80 -3.76
N GLN A 83 -19.30 3.65 -3.12
CA GLN A 83 -20.36 2.67 -2.86
C GLN A 83 -21.23 2.35 -4.10
N ASP A 84 -22.52 2.60 -4.06
CA ASP A 84 -23.49 2.21 -5.09
C ASP A 84 -23.20 2.85 -6.45
N ILE A 85 -22.66 4.07 -6.46
CA ILE A 85 -22.31 4.77 -7.71
C ILE A 85 -21.20 3.99 -8.43
N VAL A 86 -20.14 3.60 -7.70
CA VAL A 86 -19.04 2.79 -8.25
C VAL A 86 -19.53 1.43 -8.70
N LEU A 87 -20.39 0.80 -7.91
CA LEU A 87 -20.95 -0.52 -8.22
C LEU A 87 -21.79 -0.50 -9.52
N GLY A 88 -22.64 0.53 -9.69
CA GLY A 88 -23.44 0.69 -10.90
C GLY A 88 -22.59 0.92 -12.15
N LEU A 89 -21.59 1.80 -12.07
CA LEU A 89 -20.65 2.06 -13.16
C LEU A 89 -19.80 0.82 -13.49
N TYR A 90 -19.34 0.11 -12.47
CA TYR A 90 -18.59 -1.13 -12.65
C TYR A 90 -19.44 -2.21 -13.32
N TYR A 91 -20.68 -2.44 -12.84
CA TYR A 91 -21.59 -3.42 -13.41
C TYR A 91 -21.87 -3.16 -14.88
N SER A 92 -22.11 -1.91 -15.27
CA SER A 92 -22.42 -1.54 -16.65
C SER A 92 -21.21 -1.62 -17.59
N THR A 93 -19.99 -1.44 -17.08
CA THR A 93 -18.77 -1.40 -17.89
C THR A 93 -18.07 -2.75 -18.03
N ARG A 94 -18.55 -3.78 -17.35
CA ARG A 94 -18.07 -5.15 -17.54
C ARG A 94 -18.43 -5.72 -18.90
N SER A 95 -17.68 -6.70 -19.34
CA SER A 95 -17.97 -7.44 -20.56
C SER A 95 -18.42 -8.86 -20.24
N ARG A 96 -19.43 -9.35 -20.95
CA ARG A 96 -19.93 -10.73 -20.85
C ARG A 96 -19.69 -11.46 -22.16
N ILE A 97 -19.16 -12.66 -22.08
CA ILE A 97 -18.97 -13.55 -23.23
C ILE A 97 -20.32 -14.23 -23.55
N ASN A 98 -20.64 -14.36 -24.81
CA ASN A 98 -21.88 -14.96 -25.30
C ASN A 98 -23.16 -14.27 -24.80
N GLY A 99 -23.10 -12.93 -24.62
CA GLY A 99 -24.25 -12.11 -24.29
C GLY A 99 -25.21 -11.97 -25.46
N LYS A 100 -26.50 -11.68 -25.17
CA LYS A 100 -27.51 -11.47 -26.18
C LYS A 100 -27.16 -10.31 -27.10
N GLY A 101 -27.10 -10.52 -28.41
CA GLY A 101 -26.76 -9.49 -29.42
C GLY A 101 -25.27 -9.20 -29.55
N GLU A 102 -24.38 -10.10 -29.11
CA GLU A 102 -22.92 -9.90 -29.22
C GLU A 102 -22.47 -9.77 -30.68
N GLY A 103 -21.54 -8.82 -30.93
CA GLY A 103 -20.97 -8.55 -32.25
C GLY A 103 -21.84 -7.68 -33.17
N MET A 104 -22.93 -7.09 -32.68
CA MET A 104 -23.72 -6.14 -33.44
C MET A 104 -22.95 -4.84 -33.69
N PHE A 105 -23.28 -4.20 -34.83
CA PHE A 105 -22.75 -2.91 -35.24
C PHE A 105 -23.83 -1.85 -35.13
N PHE A 106 -23.51 -0.73 -34.50
CA PHE A 106 -24.41 0.39 -34.32
C PHE A 106 -23.83 1.67 -34.93
N ALA A 107 -24.71 2.43 -35.58
CA ALA A 107 -24.33 3.66 -36.27
C ALA A 107 -24.13 4.82 -35.30
N ASP A 108 -24.89 4.88 -34.23
CA ASP A 108 -24.80 5.89 -33.18
C ASP A 108 -25.26 5.34 -31.81
N ILE A 109 -25.14 6.16 -30.76
CA ILE A 109 -25.51 5.79 -29.40
C ILE A 109 -27.02 5.69 -29.25
N GLY A 110 -27.80 6.51 -29.93
CA GLY A 110 -29.27 6.43 -29.93
C GLY A 110 -29.82 5.13 -30.48
N GLU A 111 -29.11 4.49 -31.42
CA GLU A 111 -29.41 3.13 -31.87
C GLU A 111 -29.15 2.08 -30.79
N VAL A 112 -28.05 2.25 -30.04
CA VAL A 112 -27.70 1.39 -28.89
C VAL A 112 -28.79 1.47 -27.80
N GLU A 113 -29.25 2.68 -27.48
CA GLU A 113 -30.33 2.88 -26.49
C GLU A 113 -31.63 2.19 -26.92
N ARG A 114 -32.03 2.36 -28.18
CA ARG A 114 -33.20 1.69 -28.72
C ARG A 114 -33.08 0.17 -28.70
N ALA A 115 -31.93 -0.37 -29.04
CA ALA A 115 -31.67 -1.80 -29.00
C ALA A 115 -31.73 -2.35 -27.56
N LEU A 116 -31.18 -1.60 -26.58
CA LEU A 116 -31.25 -1.94 -25.18
C LEU A 116 -32.69 -1.88 -24.65
N ALA A 117 -33.44 -0.82 -24.96
CA ALA A 117 -34.84 -0.65 -24.54
C ALA A 117 -35.73 -1.80 -25.07
N ASN A 118 -35.47 -2.26 -26.31
CA ASN A 118 -36.17 -3.40 -26.89
C ASN A 118 -35.62 -4.77 -26.46
N LYS A 119 -34.68 -4.82 -25.51
CA LYS A 119 -34.04 -6.05 -25.02
C LYS A 119 -33.40 -6.92 -26.13
N VAL A 120 -32.92 -6.28 -27.21
CA VAL A 120 -32.19 -6.94 -28.30
C VAL A 120 -30.76 -7.22 -27.84
N VAL A 121 -30.19 -6.33 -27.03
CA VAL A 121 -28.88 -6.44 -26.43
C VAL A 121 -28.94 -6.27 -24.91
N GLU A 122 -27.91 -6.74 -24.21
CA GLU A 122 -27.71 -6.54 -22.77
C GLU A 122 -26.60 -5.50 -22.52
N LEU A 123 -26.54 -4.91 -21.32
CA LEU A 123 -25.56 -3.88 -20.97
C LEU A 123 -24.11 -4.33 -21.13
N GLN A 124 -23.81 -5.59 -20.82
CA GLN A 124 -22.47 -6.17 -20.83
C GLN A 124 -22.06 -6.76 -22.20
N THR A 125 -22.97 -6.72 -23.18
CA THR A 125 -22.75 -7.29 -24.50
C THR A 125 -21.68 -6.52 -25.27
N ARG A 126 -20.76 -7.23 -25.92
CA ARG A 126 -19.73 -6.65 -26.80
C ARG A 126 -20.36 -6.25 -28.13
N CYS A 127 -20.08 -5.03 -28.55
CA CYS A 127 -20.61 -4.44 -29.79
C CYS A 127 -19.57 -3.48 -30.41
N THR A 128 -19.82 -3.09 -31.64
CA THR A 128 -19.02 -2.06 -32.31
C THR A 128 -19.91 -0.85 -32.57
N VAL A 129 -19.49 0.32 -32.09
CA VAL A 129 -20.28 1.56 -32.15
C VAL A 129 -19.45 2.69 -32.73
N ARG A 130 -20.07 3.60 -33.48
CA ARG A 130 -19.48 4.89 -33.80
C ARG A 130 -19.79 5.89 -32.71
N VAL A 131 -18.71 6.43 -32.11
CA VAL A 131 -18.81 7.42 -31.03
C VAL A 131 -18.41 8.78 -31.56
N LYS A 132 -19.13 9.82 -31.16
CA LYS A 132 -18.78 11.21 -31.42
C LYS A 132 -17.74 11.65 -30.42
N GLU A 133 -16.57 12.04 -30.91
CA GLU A 133 -15.49 12.61 -30.09
C GLU A 133 -15.28 14.06 -30.48
N PHE A 134 -15.04 14.89 -29.46
CA PHE A 134 -14.64 16.27 -29.65
C PHE A 134 -13.14 16.38 -29.39
N ASP A 135 -12.38 16.68 -30.45
CA ASP A 135 -10.99 17.06 -30.32
C ASP A 135 -10.93 18.57 -30.09
N VAL A 136 -10.29 18.98 -29.02
CA VAL A 136 -10.15 20.39 -28.65
C VAL A 136 -8.71 20.79 -28.95
N ASP A 137 -8.52 21.71 -29.89
CA ASP A 137 -7.21 22.26 -30.14
C ASP A 137 -6.74 23.07 -28.92
N LYS A 138 -5.57 22.73 -28.39
CA LYS A 138 -4.99 23.37 -27.19
C LYS A 138 -4.70 24.86 -27.39
N GLU A 139 -4.39 25.29 -28.63
CA GLU A 139 -4.02 26.69 -28.92
C GLU A 139 -5.24 27.57 -29.26
N THR A 140 -6.13 27.05 -30.11
CA THR A 140 -7.29 27.84 -30.59
C THR A 140 -8.56 27.64 -29.78
N GLY A 141 -8.65 26.55 -29.00
CA GLY A 141 -9.86 26.17 -28.28
C GLY A 141 -11.01 25.68 -29.16
N GLU A 142 -10.76 25.50 -30.47
CA GLU A 142 -11.77 25.03 -31.41
C GLU A 142 -12.09 23.55 -31.19
N LYS A 143 -13.38 23.23 -31.19
CA LYS A 143 -13.90 21.87 -31.00
C LYS A 143 -14.22 21.25 -32.35
N THR A 144 -13.38 20.31 -32.78
CA THR A 144 -13.62 19.55 -34.01
C THR A 144 -14.31 18.23 -33.71
N LEU A 145 -15.40 17.91 -34.40
CA LEU A 145 -16.13 16.66 -34.25
C LEU A 145 -15.49 15.57 -35.10
N LYS A 146 -15.09 14.47 -34.46
CA LYS A 146 -14.63 13.25 -35.14
C LYS A 146 -15.58 12.09 -34.83
N MET A 147 -15.89 11.28 -35.87
CA MET A 147 -16.63 10.03 -35.69
C MET A 147 -15.65 8.88 -35.72
N VAL A 148 -15.46 8.24 -34.57
CA VAL A 148 -14.51 7.13 -34.42
C VAL A 148 -15.26 5.84 -34.11
N ARG A 149 -14.81 4.75 -34.73
CA ARG A 149 -15.37 3.42 -34.50
C ARG A 149 -14.60 2.71 -33.40
N TYR A 150 -15.34 2.23 -32.40
CA TYR A 150 -14.79 1.50 -31.27
C TYR A 150 -15.43 0.14 -31.08
N GLU A 151 -14.62 -0.85 -30.75
CA GLU A 151 -15.09 -2.10 -30.16
C GLU A 151 -15.24 -1.88 -28.66
N THR A 152 -16.46 -2.08 -28.14
CA THR A 152 -16.80 -1.72 -26.78
C THR A 152 -17.96 -2.59 -26.27
N THR A 153 -18.51 -2.26 -25.10
CA THR A 153 -19.75 -2.84 -24.61
C THR A 153 -20.86 -1.80 -24.65
N VAL A 154 -22.10 -2.28 -24.68
CA VAL A 154 -23.30 -1.42 -24.69
C VAL A 154 -23.25 -0.42 -23.53
N GLY A 155 -22.94 -0.88 -22.31
CA GLY A 155 -22.88 -0.01 -21.14
C GLY A 155 -21.80 1.07 -21.23
N ARG A 156 -20.60 0.75 -21.76
CA ARG A 156 -19.54 1.76 -21.98
C ARG A 156 -19.93 2.77 -23.07
N ALA A 157 -20.58 2.32 -24.15
CA ALA A 157 -21.07 3.19 -25.20
C ALA A 157 -22.07 4.23 -24.66
N LEU A 158 -23.00 3.82 -23.80
CA LEU A 158 -23.97 4.72 -23.17
C LEU A 158 -23.32 5.78 -22.25
N LEU A 159 -22.20 5.44 -21.63
CA LEU A 159 -21.47 6.39 -20.77
C LEU A 159 -20.70 7.44 -21.60
N SER A 160 -20.51 7.23 -22.90
CA SER A 160 -19.85 8.22 -23.75
C SER A 160 -20.62 9.55 -23.87
N GLU A 161 -21.94 9.56 -23.66
CA GLU A 161 -22.77 10.77 -23.69
C GLU A 161 -22.46 11.76 -22.58
N ILE A 162 -21.96 11.28 -21.44
CA ILE A 162 -21.64 12.12 -20.30
C ILE A 162 -20.21 12.65 -20.33
N LEU A 163 -19.37 12.17 -21.26
CA LEU A 163 -17.98 12.64 -21.38
C LEU A 163 -17.92 14.13 -21.75
N PRO A 164 -17.11 14.92 -21.03
CA PRO A 164 -16.88 16.31 -21.41
C PRO A 164 -16.09 16.41 -22.72
N PRO A 165 -16.31 17.46 -23.51
CA PRO A 165 -15.52 17.72 -24.71
C PRO A 165 -14.02 17.86 -24.36
N GLY A 166 -13.17 17.13 -25.06
CA GLY A 166 -11.72 17.11 -24.81
C GLY A 166 -11.19 15.83 -24.16
N LEU A 167 -12.09 14.92 -23.74
CA LEU A 167 -11.69 13.57 -23.33
C LEU A 167 -12.01 12.56 -24.42
N PRO A 168 -11.03 11.75 -24.88
CA PRO A 168 -11.28 10.69 -25.84
C PRO A 168 -12.02 9.52 -25.18
N PHE A 169 -12.88 8.85 -25.95
CA PHE A 169 -13.63 7.68 -25.47
C PHE A 169 -12.73 6.50 -25.07
N SER A 170 -11.53 6.42 -25.64
CA SER A 170 -10.54 5.39 -25.31
C SER A 170 -10.23 5.30 -23.80
N VAL A 171 -10.28 6.43 -23.09
CA VAL A 171 -10.03 6.49 -21.63
C VAL A 171 -11.16 5.83 -20.84
N LEU A 172 -12.40 5.89 -21.37
CA LEU A 172 -13.59 5.28 -20.76
C LEU A 172 -13.73 3.80 -21.13
N ASN A 173 -13.17 3.36 -22.27
CA ASN A 173 -13.39 2.01 -22.83
C ASN A 173 -12.64 0.91 -22.04
N LYS A 174 -12.87 0.86 -20.75
CA LYS A 174 -12.34 -0.14 -19.83
C LYS A 174 -13.34 -0.38 -18.69
N THR A 175 -13.11 -1.41 -17.90
CA THR A 175 -13.91 -1.65 -16.69
C THR A 175 -13.62 -0.57 -15.66
N LEU A 176 -14.65 0.15 -15.22
CA LEU A 176 -14.53 1.29 -14.30
C LEU A 176 -14.51 0.82 -12.84
N LYS A 177 -13.34 0.60 -12.28
CA LYS A 177 -13.12 0.43 -10.85
C LYS A 177 -12.98 1.81 -10.18
N LYS A 178 -13.12 1.88 -8.85
CA LYS A 178 -12.99 3.14 -8.08
C LYS A 178 -11.70 3.92 -8.43
N LYS A 179 -10.57 3.24 -8.54
CA LYS A 179 -9.28 3.87 -8.92
C LYS A 179 -9.31 4.45 -10.34
N GLU A 180 -9.96 3.75 -11.28
CA GLU A 180 -10.06 4.20 -12.66
C GLU A 180 -11.00 5.40 -12.81
N ILE A 181 -12.09 5.43 -12.02
CA ILE A 181 -12.99 6.60 -11.95
C ILE A 181 -12.24 7.82 -11.39
N ALA A 182 -11.44 7.64 -10.35
CA ALA A 182 -10.62 8.72 -9.79
C ALA A 182 -9.63 9.28 -10.81
N LYS A 183 -8.93 8.40 -11.56
CA LYS A 183 -8.06 8.82 -12.66
C LYS A 183 -8.80 9.56 -13.76
N LEU A 184 -10.00 9.10 -14.12
CA LEU A 184 -10.84 9.73 -15.13
C LEU A 184 -11.26 11.16 -14.71
N ILE A 185 -11.68 11.35 -13.45
CA ILE A 185 -12.02 12.66 -12.91
C ILE A 185 -10.79 13.59 -12.86
N ASN A 186 -9.62 13.07 -12.45
CA ASN A 186 -8.39 13.85 -12.46
C ASN A 186 -8.01 14.29 -13.88
N MET A 187 -8.10 13.40 -14.85
CA MET A 187 -7.85 13.73 -16.26
C MET A 187 -8.85 14.75 -16.79
N ALA A 188 -10.14 14.65 -16.42
CA ALA A 188 -11.14 15.64 -16.76
C ALA A 188 -10.78 17.03 -16.18
N PHE A 189 -10.35 17.07 -14.92
CA PHE A 189 -9.92 18.31 -14.27
C PHE A 189 -8.74 18.97 -15.00
N ARG A 190 -7.75 18.20 -15.41
CA ARG A 190 -6.57 18.71 -16.10
C ARG A 190 -6.85 19.21 -17.51
N ARG A 191 -7.67 18.47 -18.29
CA ARG A 191 -7.93 18.77 -19.71
C ARG A 191 -9.12 19.71 -19.94
N CYS A 192 -10.20 19.53 -19.18
CA CYS A 192 -11.46 20.22 -19.43
C CYS A 192 -11.71 21.39 -18.44
N GLY A 193 -10.92 21.45 -17.35
CA GLY A 193 -11.05 22.47 -16.32
C GLY A 193 -12.12 22.16 -15.27
N LEU A 194 -12.20 23.04 -14.25
CA LEU A 194 -12.98 22.84 -13.03
C LEU A 194 -14.47 22.64 -13.30
N ARG A 195 -15.09 23.55 -14.08
CA ARG A 195 -16.54 23.57 -14.32
C ARG A 195 -17.03 22.29 -14.97
N GLU A 196 -16.36 21.89 -16.06
CA GLU A 196 -16.76 20.69 -16.81
C GLU A 196 -16.55 19.43 -15.97
N THR A 197 -15.53 19.39 -15.12
CA THR A 197 -15.26 18.27 -14.20
C THR A 197 -16.36 18.11 -13.16
N VAL A 198 -16.83 19.20 -12.56
CA VAL A 198 -17.93 19.14 -11.56
C VAL A 198 -19.22 18.65 -12.22
N ILE A 199 -19.57 19.17 -13.40
CA ILE A 199 -20.74 18.73 -14.16
C ILE A 199 -20.61 17.24 -14.55
N PHE A 200 -19.42 16.82 -14.98
CA PHE A 200 -19.15 15.44 -15.32
C PHE A 200 -19.27 14.50 -14.11
N ALA A 201 -18.72 14.87 -12.96
CA ALA A 201 -18.84 14.10 -11.73
C ALA A 201 -20.28 13.94 -11.27
N ASP A 202 -21.11 15.00 -11.38
CA ASP A 202 -22.52 14.97 -11.05
C ASP A 202 -23.31 14.04 -12.00
N LYS A 203 -23.08 14.13 -13.30
CA LYS A 203 -23.67 13.21 -14.28
C LYS A 203 -23.26 11.76 -14.06
N LEU A 204 -21.98 11.51 -13.73
CA LEU A 204 -21.47 10.18 -13.36
C LEU A 204 -22.20 9.63 -12.14
N MET A 205 -22.41 10.46 -11.12
CA MET A 205 -23.14 10.08 -9.91
C MET A 205 -24.57 9.67 -10.24
N GLN A 206 -25.31 10.51 -10.97
CA GLN A 206 -26.69 10.24 -11.33
C GLN A 206 -26.82 8.96 -12.18
N ARG A 207 -25.94 8.80 -13.18
CA ARG A 207 -25.92 7.59 -14.02
C ARG A 207 -25.52 6.35 -13.22
N GLY A 208 -24.57 6.48 -12.30
CA GLY A 208 -24.13 5.40 -11.42
C GLY A 208 -25.25 4.87 -10.53
N TYR A 209 -26.03 5.73 -9.89
CA TYR A 209 -27.21 5.35 -9.11
C TYR A 209 -28.28 4.65 -9.96
N HIS A 210 -28.56 5.20 -11.14
CA HIS A 210 -29.51 4.58 -12.07
C HIS A 210 -29.07 3.18 -12.49
N LEU A 211 -27.80 3.00 -12.84
CA LEU A 211 -27.23 1.71 -13.23
C LEU A 211 -27.16 0.71 -12.07
N ALA A 212 -26.92 1.18 -10.84
CA ALA A 212 -26.98 0.33 -9.65
C ALA A 212 -28.40 -0.18 -9.39
N THR A 213 -29.40 0.67 -9.59
CA THR A 213 -30.82 0.29 -9.49
C THR A 213 -31.19 -0.79 -10.54
N ILE A 214 -30.73 -0.62 -11.78
CA ILE A 214 -30.95 -1.62 -12.85
C ILE A 214 -30.21 -2.93 -12.51
N GLY A 215 -28.97 -2.84 -11.99
CA GLY A 215 -28.16 -4.00 -11.63
C GLY A 215 -28.77 -4.84 -10.53
N GLY A 216 -29.47 -4.23 -9.57
CA GLY A 216 -30.18 -4.92 -8.48
C GLY A 216 -29.28 -5.86 -7.67
N LEU A 217 -28.00 -5.49 -7.47
CA LEU A 217 -27.01 -6.34 -6.81
C LEU A 217 -27.29 -6.47 -5.31
N SER A 218 -27.34 -7.70 -4.83
CA SER A 218 -27.55 -8.03 -3.42
C SER A 218 -26.63 -9.17 -3.02
N ILE A 219 -26.47 -9.41 -1.72
CA ILE A 219 -25.64 -10.48 -1.16
C ILE A 219 -26.56 -11.58 -0.64
N ALA A 220 -26.35 -12.80 -1.11
CA ALA A 220 -26.96 -14.02 -0.59
C ALA A 220 -25.90 -14.91 0.10
N ILE A 221 -26.35 -15.85 0.92
CA ILE A 221 -25.45 -16.82 1.57
C ILE A 221 -24.75 -17.71 0.53
N ASP A 222 -25.44 -18.03 -0.55
CA ASP A 222 -24.92 -18.87 -1.64
C ASP A 222 -23.82 -18.18 -2.46
N ASP A 223 -23.78 -16.84 -2.44
CA ASP A 223 -22.70 -16.08 -3.10
C ASP A 223 -21.33 -16.25 -2.39
N MET A 224 -21.35 -16.70 -1.13
CA MET A 224 -20.15 -16.97 -0.33
C MET A 224 -19.65 -18.39 -0.62
N ILE A 225 -18.90 -18.58 -1.70
CA ILE A 225 -18.39 -19.88 -2.09
C ILE A 225 -17.23 -20.25 -1.17
N VAL A 226 -17.36 -21.42 -0.50
CA VAL A 226 -16.29 -22.00 0.33
C VAL A 226 -15.46 -22.94 -0.56
N PRO A 227 -14.13 -22.77 -0.66
CA PRO A 227 -13.29 -23.60 -1.51
C PRO A 227 -13.31 -25.06 -1.05
N GLU A 228 -13.46 -26.00 -2.00
CA GLU A 228 -13.42 -27.44 -1.70
C GLU A 228 -12.05 -27.86 -1.13
N GLN A 229 -10.97 -27.27 -1.63
CA GLN A 229 -9.60 -27.55 -1.22
C GLN A 229 -9.25 -27.03 0.20
N LYS A 230 -10.13 -26.25 0.84
CA LYS A 230 -9.88 -25.66 2.17
C LYS A 230 -9.49 -26.71 3.20
N ASN A 231 -10.25 -27.81 3.26
CA ASN A 231 -10.04 -28.86 4.26
C ASN A 231 -8.70 -29.60 4.08
N GLU A 232 -8.26 -29.78 2.83
CA GLU A 232 -6.97 -30.40 2.51
C GLU A 232 -5.83 -29.49 2.96
N ILE A 233 -5.90 -28.20 2.60
CA ILE A 233 -4.88 -27.19 2.98
C ILE A 233 -4.76 -27.05 4.49
N VAL A 234 -5.88 -27.05 5.20
CA VAL A 234 -5.90 -26.98 6.68
C VAL A 234 -5.30 -28.24 7.29
N HIS A 235 -5.63 -29.42 6.73
CA HIS A 235 -5.09 -30.68 7.23
C HIS A 235 -3.56 -30.81 7.01
N GLU A 236 -3.05 -30.36 5.86
CA GLU A 236 -1.60 -30.27 5.62
C GLU A 236 -0.91 -29.42 6.69
N ALA A 237 -1.47 -28.24 6.96
CA ALA A 237 -0.93 -27.33 7.98
C ALA A 237 -0.97 -27.94 9.40
N GLU A 238 -2.02 -28.67 9.74
CA GLU A 238 -2.12 -29.38 11.02
C GLU A 238 -1.04 -30.48 11.15
N GLN A 239 -0.69 -31.16 10.05
CA GLN A 239 0.39 -32.13 10.06
C GLN A 239 1.75 -31.47 10.26
N GLU A 240 2.03 -30.36 9.55
CA GLU A 240 3.27 -29.59 9.74
C GLU A 240 3.41 -29.09 11.19
N VAL A 241 2.32 -28.63 11.79
CA VAL A 241 2.31 -28.19 13.20
C VAL A 241 2.62 -29.36 14.15
N LYS A 242 2.04 -30.55 13.92
CA LYS A 242 2.33 -31.76 14.72
C LYS A 242 3.79 -32.17 14.62
N GLU A 243 4.42 -32.07 13.44
CA GLU A 243 5.84 -32.35 13.26
C GLU A 243 6.71 -31.38 14.08
N ILE A 244 6.36 -30.09 14.10
CA ILE A 244 7.08 -29.10 14.91
C ILE A 244 6.89 -29.36 16.40
N ASP A 245 5.69 -29.74 16.83
CA ASP A 245 5.42 -30.12 18.21
C ASP A 245 6.23 -31.39 18.64
N ALA A 246 6.38 -32.36 17.72
CA ALA A 246 7.24 -33.52 17.94
C ALA A 246 8.73 -33.13 18.06
N GLN A 247 9.21 -32.22 17.21
CA GLN A 247 10.56 -31.65 17.31
C GLN A 247 10.78 -30.90 18.63
N TYR A 248 9.79 -30.13 19.09
CA TYR A 248 9.84 -29.46 20.38
C TYR A 248 9.92 -30.47 21.53
N THR A 249 9.06 -31.51 21.53
CA THR A 249 9.06 -32.53 22.56
C THR A 249 10.37 -33.32 22.60
N SER A 250 11.03 -33.52 21.45
CA SER A 250 12.37 -34.14 21.37
C SER A 250 13.52 -33.21 21.74
N GLY A 251 13.24 -31.91 22.05
CA GLY A 251 14.24 -30.93 22.44
C GLY A 251 15.06 -30.34 21.31
N LEU A 252 14.67 -30.56 20.06
CA LEU A 252 15.37 -29.99 18.89
C LEU A 252 15.06 -28.52 18.65
N VAL A 253 13.91 -28.03 19.15
CA VAL A 253 13.41 -26.67 18.93
C VAL A 253 13.01 -26.08 20.28
N THR A 254 13.29 -24.80 20.48
CA THR A 254 12.89 -24.06 21.69
C THR A 254 11.40 -23.67 21.66
N ALA A 255 10.82 -23.38 22.83
CA ALA A 255 9.41 -22.94 22.93
C ALA A 255 9.12 -21.69 22.10
N GLY A 256 10.05 -20.72 22.07
CA GLY A 256 9.93 -19.49 21.26
C GLY A 256 9.99 -19.76 19.76
N GLU A 257 10.87 -20.64 19.33
CA GLU A 257 10.96 -21.05 17.91
C GLU A 257 9.72 -21.83 17.48
N ARG A 258 9.24 -22.77 18.31
CA ARG A 258 7.99 -23.49 18.07
C ARG A 258 6.83 -22.52 17.86
N TYR A 259 6.64 -21.58 18.79
CA TYR A 259 5.60 -20.54 18.70
C TYR A 259 5.69 -19.76 17.38
N ASN A 260 6.88 -19.28 17.03
CA ASN A 260 7.08 -18.50 15.81
C ASN A 260 6.80 -19.32 14.53
N LYS A 261 7.27 -20.57 14.48
CA LYS A 261 7.03 -21.47 13.34
C LYS A 261 5.56 -21.81 13.18
N VAL A 262 4.84 -22.09 14.28
CA VAL A 262 3.39 -22.37 14.26
C VAL A 262 2.61 -21.16 13.75
N VAL A 263 2.94 -19.96 14.23
CA VAL A 263 2.29 -18.72 13.76
C VAL A 263 2.56 -18.49 12.28
N ASP A 264 3.77 -18.76 11.80
CA ASP A 264 4.12 -18.61 10.38
C ASP A 264 3.37 -19.60 9.49
N ILE A 265 3.31 -20.86 9.88
CA ILE A 265 2.54 -21.90 9.16
C ILE A 265 1.08 -21.47 9.00
N TRP A 266 0.44 -21.08 10.10
CA TRP A 266 -0.96 -20.65 10.06
C TRP A 266 -1.16 -19.34 9.28
N GLY A 267 -0.18 -18.44 9.31
CA GLY A 267 -0.17 -17.23 8.49
C GLY A 267 -0.18 -17.55 6.99
N ARG A 268 0.76 -18.39 6.55
CA ARG A 268 0.87 -18.87 5.16
C ARG A 268 -0.37 -19.65 4.73
N THR A 269 -0.88 -20.52 5.59
CA THR A 269 -2.10 -21.29 5.32
C THR A 269 -3.31 -20.39 5.13
N THR A 270 -3.48 -19.38 5.99
CA THR A 270 -4.57 -18.40 5.88
C THR A 270 -4.49 -17.65 4.56
N GLU A 271 -3.30 -17.26 4.11
CA GLU A 271 -3.09 -16.59 2.83
C GLU A 271 -3.36 -17.54 1.64
N LYS A 272 -2.86 -18.77 1.70
CA LYS A 272 -3.10 -19.80 0.68
C LYS A 272 -4.59 -20.08 0.49
N VAL A 273 -5.33 -20.26 1.59
CA VAL A 273 -6.80 -20.43 1.55
C VAL A 273 -7.48 -19.18 0.98
N GLY A 274 -7.05 -18.00 1.38
CA GLY A 274 -7.57 -16.73 0.85
C GLY A 274 -7.37 -16.57 -0.65
N LYS A 275 -6.21 -16.97 -1.16
CA LYS A 275 -5.88 -16.91 -2.60
C LYS A 275 -6.72 -17.90 -3.40
N VAL A 276 -6.79 -19.16 -2.97
CA VAL A 276 -7.62 -20.19 -3.63
C VAL A 276 -9.10 -19.77 -3.65
N MET A 277 -9.61 -19.25 -2.54
CA MET A 277 -10.99 -18.73 -2.46
C MET A 277 -11.23 -17.57 -3.44
N MET A 278 -10.31 -16.61 -3.51
CA MET A 278 -10.44 -15.47 -4.43
C MET A 278 -10.37 -15.93 -5.89
N ASP A 279 -9.50 -16.86 -6.22
CA ASP A 279 -9.39 -17.43 -7.58
C ASP A 279 -10.67 -18.16 -7.99
N GLU A 280 -11.31 -18.89 -7.08
CA GLU A 280 -12.55 -19.62 -7.32
C GLU A 280 -13.77 -18.68 -7.46
N ILE A 281 -13.86 -17.65 -6.61
CA ILE A 281 -14.94 -16.64 -6.69
C ILE A 281 -14.74 -15.72 -7.91
N SER A 282 -13.51 -15.45 -8.33
CA SER A 282 -13.21 -14.49 -9.41
C SER A 282 -13.44 -15.03 -10.81
N ASN A 283 -13.38 -16.34 -10.99
CA ASN A 283 -13.43 -16.99 -12.30
C ASN A 283 -14.67 -17.85 -12.48
N GLU A 284 -15.34 -17.65 -13.59
CA GLU A 284 -16.52 -18.42 -14.00
C GLU A 284 -16.25 -19.11 -15.35
N PRO A 285 -16.38 -20.44 -15.44
CA PRO A 285 -16.22 -21.14 -16.73
C PRO A 285 -17.44 -20.87 -17.62
N VAL A 286 -17.21 -20.40 -18.84
CA VAL A 286 -18.23 -20.06 -19.83
C VAL A 286 -17.90 -20.74 -21.16
N ILE A 287 -18.93 -21.06 -21.91
CA ILE A 287 -18.81 -21.59 -23.27
C ILE A 287 -18.94 -20.43 -24.26
N ASP A 288 -17.91 -20.24 -25.08
CA ASP A 288 -17.90 -19.25 -26.17
C ASP A 288 -18.86 -19.67 -27.31
N ARG A 289 -19.22 -18.74 -28.20
CA ARG A 289 -20.04 -18.98 -29.39
C ARG A 289 -19.52 -20.13 -30.29
N HIS A 290 -18.23 -20.37 -30.25
CA HIS A 290 -17.57 -21.44 -31.00
C HIS A 290 -17.56 -22.80 -30.29
N GLY A 291 -18.20 -22.90 -29.10
CA GLY A 291 -18.23 -24.13 -28.30
C GLY A 291 -16.98 -24.36 -27.45
N ASN A 292 -16.03 -23.43 -27.43
CA ASN A 292 -14.82 -23.55 -26.63
C ASN A 292 -15.11 -23.16 -25.17
N LYS A 293 -14.54 -23.94 -24.21
CA LYS A 293 -14.57 -23.59 -22.80
C LYS A 293 -13.54 -22.49 -22.54
N THR A 294 -14.01 -21.33 -22.13
CA THR A 294 -13.21 -20.19 -21.73
C THR A 294 -13.57 -19.77 -20.31
N THR A 295 -12.73 -18.99 -19.66
CA THR A 295 -12.99 -18.40 -18.35
C THR A 295 -13.29 -16.91 -18.51
N GLN A 296 -14.29 -16.42 -17.81
CA GLN A 296 -14.55 -14.98 -17.66
C GLN A 296 -14.52 -14.58 -16.20
N GLU A 297 -14.35 -13.30 -15.93
CA GLU A 297 -14.52 -12.77 -14.58
C GLU A 297 -15.95 -13.03 -14.09
N SER A 298 -16.10 -13.57 -12.90
CA SER A 298 -17.40 -13.96 -12.31
C SER A 298 -18.32 -12.75 -12.11
N PHE A 299 -19.62 -12.97 -12.28
CA PHE A 299 -20.68 -12.02 -11.92
C PHE A 299 -21.22 -12.23 -10.50
N ASN A 300 -20.45 -12.90 -9.63
CA ASN A 300 -20.77 -13.02 -8.22
C ASN A 300 -20.84 -11.64 -7.57
N SER A 301 -21.91 -11.34 -6.83
CA SER A 301 -22.17 -10.04 -6.22
C SER A 301 -21.06 -9.62 -5.25
N ILE A 302 -20.56 -10.55 -4.44
CA ILE A 302 -19.50 -10.28 -3.45
C ILE A 302 -18.19 -9.95 -4.15
N TYR A 303 -17.84 -10.72 -5.19
CA TYR A 303 -16.66 -10.43 -6.01
C TYR A 303 -16.75 -9.05 -6.66
N MET A 304 -17.89 -8.73 -7.27
CA MET A 304 -18.10 -7.42 -7.91
C MET A 304 -17.99 -6.25 -6.93
N MET A 305 -18.52 -6.40 -5.71
CA MET A 305 -18.43 -5.35 -4.69
C MET A 305 -16.99 -5.10 -4.24
N ALA A 306 -16.19 -6.15 -4.08
CA ALA A 306 -14.79 -6.04 -3.65
C ALA A 306 -13.86 -5.60 -4.77
N ASP A 307 -13.96 -6.19 -5.96
CA ASP A 307 -13.10 -5.89 -7.10
C ASP A 307 -13.32 -4.47 -7.64
N SER A 308 -14.56 -3.99 -7.64
CA SER A 308 -14.88 -2.60 -7.99
C SER A 308 -14.30 -1.58 -7.01
N GLY A 309 -14.01 -1.99 -5.77
CA GLY A 309 -13.64 -1.09 -4.68
C GLY A 309 -14.83 -0.31 -4.09
N ALA A 310 -16.06 -0.73 -4.39
CA ALA A 310 -17.27 -0.12 -3.84
C ALA A 310 -17.44 -0.40 -2.36
N ARG A 311 -17.33 -1.66 -1.96
CA ARG A 311 -17.46 -2.10 -0.55
C ARG A 311 -16.75 -3.43 -0.33
N GLY A 312 -16.11 -3.55 0.85
CA GLY A 312 -15.42 -4.77 1.23
C GLY A 312 -13.98 -4.83 0.73
N SER A 313 -13.21 -5.73 1.33
CA SER A 313 -11.84 -6.04 0.95
C SER A 313 -11.66 -7.56 0.84
N ALA A 314 -10.62 -8.01 0.14
CA ALA A 314 -10.28 -9.44 0.05
C ALA A 314 -10.15 -10.09 1.44
N THR A 315 -9.61 -9.37 2.43
CA THR A 315 -9.48 -9.84 3.81
C THR A 315 -10.86 -10.08 4.47
N GLN A 316 -11.83 -9.21 4.23
CA GLN A 316 -13.19 -9.36 4.77
C GLN A 316 -13.91 -10.54 4.12
N ILE A 317 -13.77 -10.72 2.80
CA ILE A 317 -14.36 -11.87 2.08
C ILE A 317 -13.72 -13.17 2.56
N ARG A 318 -12.41 -13.19 2.79
CA ARG A 318 -11.72 -14.35 3.34
C ARG A 318 -12.30 -14.77 4.70
N GLN A 319 -12.64 -13.81 5.57
CA GLN A 319 -13.29 -14.13 6.84
C GLN A 319 -14.72 -14.66 6.67
N LEU A 320 -15.42 -14.24 5.60
CA LEU A 320 -16.80 -14.69 5.32
C LEU A 320 -16.84 -16.11 4.74
N ALA A 321 -15.99 -16.43 3.78
CA ALA A 321 -16.06 -17.65 2.98
C ALA A 321 -14.81 -18.56 3.06
N GLY A 322 -13.67 -18.04 3.48
CA GLY A 322 -12.42 -18.77 3.59
C GLY A 322 -12.12 -19.26 5.01
N MET A 323 -11.20 -18.58 5.67
CA MET A 323 -10.75 -18.86 7.03
C MET A 323 -10.52 -17.55 7.78
N ARG A 324 -10.92 -17.46 9.03
CA ARG A 324 -10.73 -16.24 9.83
C ARG A 324 -9.26 -16.02 10.20
N GLY A 325 -8.55 -17.08 10.58
CA GLY A 325 -7.11 -17.07 10.83
C GLY A 325 -6.72 -16.78 12.28
N LEU A 326 -5.51 -16.26 12.47
CA LEU A 326 -4.93 -15.99 13.79
C LEU A 326 -5.52 -14.76 14.44
N MET A 327 -5.69 -14.82 15.77
CA MET A 327 -6.20 -13.72 16.58
C MET A 327 -5.13 -13.15 17.49
N ALA A 328 -5.16 -11.82 17.71
CA ALA A 328 -4.26 -11.14 18.62
C ALA A 328 -4.85 -11.09 20.04
N LYS A 329 -4.01 -11.33 21.06
CA LYS A 329 -4.33 -11.07 22.46
C LYS A 329 -4.30 -9.56 22.75
N PRO A 330 -4.86 -9.12 23.89
CA PRO A 330 -4.78 -7.70 24.28
C PRO A 330 -3.34 -7.18 24.44
N ASP A 331 -2.39 -8.02 24.86
CA ASP A 331 -0.96 -7.70 25.00
C ASP A 331 -0.22 -7.54 23.66
N GLY A 332 -0.85 -7.92 22.55
CA GLY A 332 -0.28 -7.87 21.21
C GLY A 332 0.33 -9.17 20.72
N SER A 333 0.49 -10.17 21.58
CA SER A 333 0.90 -11.51 21.17
C SER A 333 -0.20 -12.19 20.35
N ILE A 334 0.17 -13.15 19.51
CA ILE A 334 -0.76 -13.89 18.66
C ILE A 334 -1.12 -15.20 19.36
N ILE A 335 -2.39 -15.59 19.31
CA ILE A 335 -2.84 -16.88 19.80
C ILE A 335 -2.43 -17.95 18.79
N GLU A 336 -1.71 -18.98 19.24
CA GLU A 336 -1.18 -20.05 18.39
C GLU A 336 -2.28 -20.83 17.65
N THR A 337 -3.42 -21.03 18.29
CA THR A 337 -4.56 -21.76 17.71
C THR A 337 -5.36 -20.83 16.79
N PRO A 338 -5.40 -21.08 15.48
CA PRO A 338 -6.14 -20.25 14.54
C PRO A 338 -7.65 -20.56 14.61
N ILE A 339 -8.44 -19.64 14.08
CA ILE A 339 -9.84 -19.90 13.78
C ILE A 339 -9.94 -20.41 12.35
N THR A 340 -10.09 -21.73 12.18
CA THR A 340 -10.18 -22.38 10.87
C THR A 340 -11.56 -22.21 10.23
N ALA A 341 -12.60 -21.98 11.03
CA ALA A 341 -13.94 -21.72 10.55
C ALA A 341 -14.07 -20.32 9.92
N ASN A 342 -15.01 -20.17 9.02
CA ASN A 342 -15.46 -18.90 8.47
C ASN A 342 -16.85 -18.51 9.04
N PHE A 343 -17.33 -17.32 8.72
CA PHE A 343 -18.63 -16.86 9.21
C PHE A 343 -19.80 -17.61 8.56
N ARG A 344 -19.66 -18.12 7.32
CA ARG A 344 -20.68 -18.92 6.66
C ARG A 344 -20.91 -20.24 7.36
N GLU A 345 -19.83 -20.95 7.75
CA GLU A 345 -19.89 -22.22 8.49
C GLU A 345 -20.33 -22.03 9.94
N GLY A 346 -20.07 -20.86 10.50
CA GLY A 346 -20.27 -20.53 11.91
C GLY A 346 -19.08 -20.91 12.79
N LEU A 347 -18.87 -20.11 13.85
CA LEU A 347 -17.80 -20.30 14.81
C LEU A 347 -18.30 -21.19 15.96
N ASN A 348 -17.41 -22.05 16.47
CA ASN A 348 -17.71 -22.73 17.73
C ASN A 348 -17.52 -21.78 18.93
N VAL A 349 -17.96 -22.20 20.12
CA VAL A 349 -17.95 -21.35 21.33
C VAL A 349 -16.56 -20.86 21.68
N LEU A 350 -15.53 -21.72 21.59
CA LEU A 350 -14.15 -21.33 21.90
C LEU A 350 -13.58 -20.34 20.86
N GLN A 351 -13.84 -20.61 19.56
CA GLN A 351 -13.43 -19.69 18.49
C GLN A 351 -14.10 -18.34 18.61
N TYR A 352 -15.37 -18.29 18.97
CA TYR A 352 -16.07 -17.05 19.24
C TYR A 352 -15.45 -16.30 20.42
N PHE A 353 -15.19 -16.99 21.54
CA PHE A 353 -14.55 -16.39 22.72
C PHE A 353 -13.16 -15.82 22.38
N VAL A 354 -12.32 -16.57 21.67
CA VAL A 354 -11.01 -16.11 21.23
C VAL A 354 -11.14 -14.86 20.34
N SER A 355 -12.15 -14.80 19.48
CA SER A 355 -12.38 -13.64 18.61
C SER A 355 -12.79 -12.37 19.36
N THR A 356 -13.40 -12.51 20.54
CA THR A 356 -13.78 -11.34 21.37
C THR A 356 -12.58 -10.56 21.91
N HIS A 357 -11.43 -11.23 22.13
CA HIS A 357 -10.20 -10.56 22.55
C HIS A 357 -9.73 -9.55 21.49
N GLY A 358 -9.72 -9.97 20.22
CA GLY A 358 -9.35 -9.09 19.11
C GLY A 358 -10.32 -7.93 18.92
N ALA A 359 -11.63 -8.18 19.04
CA ALA A 359 -12.65 -7.13 18.97
C ALA A 359 -12.50 -6.10 20.08
N ARG A 360 -12.32 -6.54 21.32
CA ARG A 360 -12.11 -5.65 22.49
C ARG A 360 -10.84 -4.82 22.32
N LYS A 361 -9.75 -5.44 21.89
CA LYS A 361 -8.50 -4.72 21.62
C LYS A 361 -8.69 -3.66 20.54
N GLY A 362 -9.38 -4.01 19.44
CA GLY A 362 -9.67 -3.05 18.36
C GLY A 362 -10.46 -1.83 18.85
N LEU A 363 -11.48 -2.04 19.70
CA LEU A 363 -12.25 -0.95 20.31
C LEU A 363 -11.40 -0.06 21.21
N ALA A 364 -10.58 -0.65 22.10
CA ALA A 364 -9.70 0.08 23.00
C ALA A 364 -8.61 0.85 22.22
N ASP A 365 -7.97 0.21 21.24
CA ASP A 365 -6.95 0.83 20.41
C ASP A 365 -7.52 2.01 19.61
N THR A 366 -8.73 1.89 19.07
CA THR A 366 -9.40 2.99 18.37
C THR A 366 -9.57 4.20 19.27
N ALA A 367 -10.10 4.01 20.48
CA ALA A 367 -10.32 5.11 21.42
C ALA A 367 -9.01 5.80 21.85
N LEU A 368 -7.97 5.02 22.20
CA LEU A 368 -6.69 5.55 22.69
C LEU A 368 -5.84 6.18 21.58
N LYS A 369 -5.74 5.53 20.43
CA LYS A 369 -4.91 6.00 19.32
C LYS A 369 -5.49 7.23 18.64
N THR A 370 -6.81 7.39 18.62
CA THR A 370 -7.48 8.61 18.11
C THR A 370 -7.03 9.84 18.88
N ALA A 371 -6.98 9.76 20.21
CA ALA A 371 -6.49 10.85 21.06
C ALA A 371 -5.01 11.17 20.80
N ASN A 372 -4.16 10.15 20.66
CA ASN A 372 -2.74 10.32 20.37
C ASN A 372 -2.51 10.96 18.98
N SER A 373 -3.27 10.55 17.97
CA SER A 373 -3.20 11.14 16.64
C SER A 373 -3.63 12.61 16.65
N GLY A 374 -4.70 12.96 17.37
CA GLY A 374 -5.14 14.34 17.54
C GLY A 374 -4.09 15.21 18.24
N TYR A 375 -3.45 14.69 19.28
CA TYR A 375 -2.37 15.39 19.99
C TYR A 375 -1.12 15.57 19.10
N LEU A 376 -0.77 14.55 18.30
CA LEU A 376 0.32 14.67 17.32
C LEU A 376 0.03 15.78 16.30
N THR A 377 -1.18 15.81 15.73
CA THR A 377 -1.60 16.83 14.77
C THR A 377 -1.49 18.22 15.36
N ARG A 378 -1.99 18.42 16.59
CA ARG A 378 -1.88 19.71 17.29
C ARG A 378 -0.43 20.16 17.44
N ARG A 379 0.46 19.27 17.90
CA ARG A 379 1.91 19.59 18.06
C ARG A 379 2.56 19.95 16.72
N LEU A 380 2.20 19.24 15.65
CA LEU A 380 2.71 19.54 14.30
C LEU A 380 2.22 20.92 13.85
N VAL A 381 0.94 21.25 14.02
CA VAL A 381 0.41 22.57 13.68
C VAL A 381 1.11 23.67 14.48
N ASP A 382 1.29 23.48 15.78
CA ASP A 382 1.96 24.48 16.65
C ASP A 382 3.39 24.81 16.19
N VAL A 383 4.12 23.80 15.67
CA VAL A 383 5.49 23.98 15.18
C VAL A 383 5.53 24.56 13.76
N THR A 384 4.56 24.23 12.90
CA THR A 384 4.62 24.56 11.47
C THR A 384 3.72 25.72 11.05
N GLN A 385 2.92 26.30 11.94
CA GLN A 385 1.95 27.37 11.62
C GLN A 385 2.58 28.59 10.96
N ASP A 386 3.82 28.93 11.30
CA ASP A 386 4.53 30.08 10.76
C ASP A 386 5.13 29.83 9.36
N LEU A 387 5.07 28.60 8.87
CA LEU A 387 5.59 28.22 7.55
C LEU A 387 4.57 28.60 6.47
N VAL A 388 4.70 29.79 5.94
CA VAL A 388 3.82 30.40 4.94
C VAL A 388 4.64 30.75 3.69
N VAL A 389 4.02 30.72 2.51
CA VAL A 389 4.65 31.21 1.28
C VAL A 389 4.65 32.72 1.29
N THR A 390 5.83 33.34 1.35
CA THR A 390 5.99 34.80 1.48
C THR A 390 6.49 35.50 0.21
N GLU A 391 7.23 34.76 -0.63
CA GLU A 391 7.87 35.28 -1.83
C GLU A 391 7.58 34.40 -3.04
N ASP A 392 7.63 34.93 -4.23
CA ASP A 392 7.45 34.17 -5.46
C ASP A 392 8.72 33.35 -5.79
N ASP A 393 9.91 33.94 -5.66
CA ASP A 393 11.19 33.29 -5.97
C ASP A 393 12.31 33.81 -5.08
N CYS A 394 13.02 32.92 -4.40
CA CYS A 394 14.20 33.25 -3.59
C CYS A 394 15.49 33.31 -4.41
N GLY A 395 15.48 32.95 -5.71
CA GLY A 395 16.62 33.01 -6.59
C GLY A 395 17.70 31.94 -6.36
N THR A 396 17.45 30.92 -5.53
CA THR A 396 18.42 29.87 -5.25
C THR A 396 18.70 29.00 -6.47
N HIS A 397 19.96 28.61 -6.67
CA HIS A 397 20.40 27.59 -7.64
C HIS A 397 20.59 26.21 -6.99
N GLN A 398 20.38 26.12 -5.67
CA GLN A 398 20.48 24.86 -4.96
C GLN A 398 19.22 24.01 -5.20
N GLY A 399 19.43 22.72 -5.33
CA GLY A 399 18.35 21.76 -5.53
C GLY A 399 18.78 20.35 -5.14
N VAL A 400 17.83 19.44 -5.10
CA VAL A 400 18.08 18.02 -4.83
C VAL A 400 17.90 17.22 -6.11
N LEU A 401 18.86 16.32 -6.36
CA LEU A 401 18.81 15.38 -7.48
C LEU A 401 17.85 14.26 -7.15
N MET A 402 16.78 14.14 -7.94
CA MET A 402 15.78 13.09 -7.79
C MET A 402 16.03 11.98 -8.79
N LYS A 403 15.96 10.73 -8.28
CA LYS A 403 16.04 9.48 -9.04
C LYS A 403 14.85 8.60 -8.66
N ALA A 404 14.55 7.58 -9.45
CA ALA A 404 13.61 6.54 -9.05
C ALA A 404 14.12 5.84 -7.77
N LEU A 405 13.21 5.58 -6.84
CA LEU A 405 13.54 4.81 -5.64
C LEU A 405 13.37 3.32 -5.95
N VAL A 406 14.48 2.61 -5.92
CA VAL A 406 14.53 1.17 -6.22
C VAL A 406 14.92 0.43 -4.95
N GLU A 407 14.06 -0.46 -4.48
CA GLU A 407 14.31 -1.33 -3.34
C GLU A 407 14.12 -2.80 -3.75
N GLY A 408 15.16 -3.62 -3.53
CA GLY A 408 15.09 -5.05 -3.86
C GLY A 408 14.84 -5.37 -5.34
N GLY A 409 15.24 -4.47 -6.27
CA GLY A 409 15.01 -4.63 -7.71
C GLY A 409 13.61 -4.23 -8.20
N GLU A 410 12.74 -3.78 -7.30
CA GLU A 410 11.45 -3.16 -7.64
C GLU A 410 11.53 -1.64 -7.51
N VAL A 411 10.92 -0.95 -8.47
CA VAL A 411 10.75 0.50 -8.38
C VAL A 411 9.61 0.77 -7.39
N THR A 412 9.97 1.19 -6.17
CA THR A 412 9.01 1.53 -5.12
C THR A 412 8.29 2.84 -5.44
N GLU A 413 9.06 3.85 -5.90
CA GLU A 413 8.52 5.12 -6.38
C GLU A 413 9.17 5.47 -7.71
N SER A 414 8.36 5.79 -8.72
CA SER A 414 8.86 6.20 -10.01
C SER A 414 9.48 7.61 -9.96
N LEU A 415 10.41 7.91 -10.86
CA LEU A 415 10.90 9.28 -11.01
C LEU A 415 9.75 10.25 -11.29
N ALA A 416 8.77 9.83 -12.09
CA ALA A 416 7.59 10.60 -12.45
C ALA A 416 6.81 11.10 -11.21
N ASP A 417 6.55 10.21 -10.25
CA ASP A 417 5.81 10.56 -9.03
C ASP A 417 6.60 11.53 -8.13
N ARG A 418 7.93 11.44 -8.14
CA ARG A 418 8.80 12.27 -7.31
C ARG A 418 9.03 13.68 -7.84
N ILE A 419 8.96 13.89 -9.16
CA ILE A 419 9.21 15.20 -9.79
C ILE A 419 7.93 15.94 -10.16
N LEU A 420 6.78 15.26 -10.20
CA LEU A 420 5.50 15.86 -10.57
C LEU A 420 5.14 17.04 -9.66
N GLY A 421 4.83 18.20 -10.26
CA GLY A 421 4.48 19.42 -9.54
C GLY A 421 5.66 20.12 -8.85
N ARG A 422 6.89 19.71 -9.13
CA ARG A 422 8.10 20.40 -8.67
C ARG A 422 8.64 21.35 -9.73
N VAL A 423 9.49 22.28 -9.30
CA VAL A 423 10.15 23.26 -10.18
C VAL A 423 11.58 22.81 -10.43
N THR A 424 12.04 22.86 -11.65
CA THR A 424 13.42 22.51 -12.03
C THR A 424 14.43 23.48 -11.41
N ALA A 425 15.51 22.97 -10.84
CA ALA A 425 16.62 23.79 -10.35
C ALA A 425 17.61 24.12 -11.47
N ASP A 426 17.92 23.12 -12.27
CA ASP A 426 18.79 23.22 -13.46
C ASP A 426 17.96 22.90 -14.72
N PRO A 427 18.40 23.34 -15.91
CA PRO A 427 17.75 22.99 -17.16
C PRO A 427 17.77 21.47 -17.37
N VAL A 428 16.67 20.92 -17.85
CA VAL A 428 16.56 19.49 -18.21
C VAL A 428 17.02 19.33 -19.66
N ILE A 429 18.06 18.51 -19.85
CA ILE A 429 18.73 18.31 -21.13
C ILE A 429 18.38 16.92 -21.66
N ASN A 430 18.08 16.82 -22.95
CA ASN A 430 17.89 15.54 -23.63
C ASN A 430 19.24 14.79 -23.70
N PRO A 431 19.33 13.55 -23.22
CA PRO A 431 20.57 12.78 -23.27
C PRO A 431 21.05 12.47 -24.68
N ASP A 432 20.14 12.40 -25.68
CA ASP A 432 20.48 12.04 -27.06
C ASP A 432 21.00 13.24 -27.87
N ASN A 433 20.34 14.40 -27.76
CA ASN A 433 20.61 15.57 -28.63
C ASN A 433 21.35 16.69 -27.89
N GLN A 434 21.48 16.61 -26.55
CA GLN A 434 21.98 17.71 -25.68
C GLN A 434 21.21 19.02 -25.82
N GLU A 435 19.96 18.96 -26.30
CA GLU A 435 19.07 20.10 -26.37
C GLU A 435 18.38 20.32 -25.03
N GLU A 436 18.17 21.59 -24.68
CA GLU A 436 17.41 21.98 -23.51
C GLU A 436 15.91 21.74 -23.77
N ILE A 437 15.30 20.83 -23.00
CA ILE A 437 13.88 20.52 -23.09
C ILE A 437 13.08 21.49 -22.22
N PHE A 438 13.51 21.66 -20.98
CA PHE A 438 12.87 22.55 -20.02
C PHE A 438 13.91 23.46 -19.37
N PRO A 439 13.66 24.78 -19.29
CA PRO A 439 14.54 25.73 -18.63
C PRO A 439 14.55 25.55 -17.11
N ALA A 440 15.56 26.12 -16.46
CA ALA A 440 15.59 26.24 -15.01
C ALA A 440 14.41 27.12 -14.53
N GLY A 441 13.74 26.69 -13.47
CA GLY A 441 12.57 27.40 -12.93
C GLY A 441 11.23 27.03 -13.60
N HIS A 442 11.21 25.99 -14.45
CA HIS A 442 9.98 25.46 -15.06
C HIS A 442 9.22 24.56 -14.08
N LEU A 443 7.89 24.71 -14.00
CA LEU A 443 7.02 23.85 -13.23
C LEU A 443 6.69 22.60 -14.03
N LEU A 444 7.08 21.42 -13.53
CA LEU A 444 6.85 20.16 -14.21
C LEU A 444 5.39 19.72 -14.06
N GLU A 445 4.66 19.69 -15.15
CA GLU A 445 3.29 19.18 -15.25
C GLU A 445 3.25 17.73 -15.73
N GLU A 446 2.06 17.14 -15.81
CA GLU A 446 1.87 15.74 -16.20
C GLU A 446 2.41 15.41 -17.59
N ASP A 447 2.15 16.29 -18.58
CA ASP A 447 2.62 16.13 -19.97
C ASP A 447 4.16 16.20 -20.03
N ASP A 448 4.79 17.07 -19.24
CA ASP A 448 6.24 17.24 -19.14
C ASP A 448 6.92 16.00 -18.55
N VAL A 449 6.33 15.47 -17.46
CA VAL A 449 6.82 14.27 -16.80
C VAL A 449 6.69 13.04 -17.71
N GLU A 450 5.60 12.95 -18.49
CA GLU A 450 5.44 11.88 -19.48
C GLU A 450 6.53 11.97 -20.58
N LEU A 451 6.88 13.18 -21.00
CA LEU A 451 7.95 13.41 -21.96
C LEU A 451 9.32 13.01 -21.37
N ILE A 452 9.63 13.40 -20.14
CA ILE A 452 10.86 13.01 -19.43
C ILE A 452 10.98 11.48 -19.34
N THR A 453 9.88 10.81 -19.02
CA THR A 453 9.86 9.34 -18.94
C THR A 453 10.06 8.67 -20.30
N LYS A 454 9.46 9.21 -21.37
CA LYS A 454 9.63 8.71 -22.75
C LYS A 454 11.05 8.88 -23.26
N LEU A 455 11.74 9.93 -22.87
CA LEU A 455 13.13 10.21 -23.24
C LEU A 455 14.15 9.42 -22.39
N GLY A 456 13.69 8.64 -21.39
CA GLY A 456 14.56 7.79 -20.57
C GLY A 456 15.53 8.59 -19.69
N ILE A 457 15.11 9.76 -19.20
CA ILE A 457 15.91 10.57 -18.27
C ILE A 457 15.77 9.96 -16.88
N ASP A 458 16.87 9.51 -16.29
CA ASP A 458 16.88 8.79 -15.02
C ASP A 458 16.97 9.71 -13.79
N GLU A 459 17.42 10.95 -13.97
CA GLU A 459 17.62 11.90 -12.88
C GLU A 459 17.30 13.34 -13.27
N VAL A 460 16.64 14.05 -12.39
CA VAL A 460 16.27 15.47 -12.55
C VAL A 460 16.58 16.22 -11.27
N LYS A 461 17.23 17.40 -11.38
CA LYS A 461 17.48 18.28 -10.25
C LYS A 461 16.31 19.25 -10.07
N ILE A 462 15.66 19.16 -8.92
CA ILE A 462 14.47 19.97 -8.60
C ILE A 462 14.73 20.87 -7.41
N ARG A 463 13.99 21.99 -7.35
CA ARG A 463 13.93 22.88 -6.19
C ARG A 463 13.09 22.24 -5.09
N THR A 464 13.50 22.44 -3.83
CA THR A 464 12.80 21.88 -2.67
C THR A 464 12.68 22.90 -1.55
N PRO A 465 11.69 22.76 -0.66
CA PRO A 465 11.60 23.58 0.55
C PRO A 465 12.85 23.49 1.45
N LEU A 466 13.59 22.36 1.39
CA LEU A 466 14.77 22.12 2.21
C LEU A 466 15.97 23.01 1.82
N THR A 467 16.04 23.42 0.58
CA THR A 467 17.13 24.25 0.03
C THR A 467 16.71 25.71 -0.22
N CYS A 468 15.51 26.09 0.28
CA CYS A 468 15.00 27.44 0.10
C CYS A 468 15.80 28.46 0.94
N GLU A 469 16.19 29.58 0.32
CA GLU A 469 16.99 30.64 0.95
C GLU A 469 16.14 31.80 1.48
N THR A 470 14.80 31.71 1.39
CA THR A 470 13.86 32.68 1.96
C THR A 470 14.06 32.77 3.48
N ARG A 471 14.23 33.96 4.01
CA ARG A 471 14.54 34.18 5.44
C ARG A 471 13.39 33.78 6.37
N TYR A 472 12.15 34.05 5.99
CA TYR A 472 10.96 33.70 6.75
C TYR A 472 9.95 33.03 5.82
N GLY A 473 9.53 31.81 6.19
CA GLY A 473 8.63 31.03 5.35
C GLY A 473 9.31 30.34 4.17
N LEU A 474 8.64 30.27 3.05
CA LEU A 474 9.10 29.64 1.81
C LEU A 474 8.79 30.51 0.60
N CYS A 475 9.49 30.31 -0.51
CA CYS A 475 9.11 30.87 -1.79
C CYS A 475 8.24 29.90 -2.61
N ALA A 476 7.41 30.44 -3.50
CA ALA A 476 6.48 29.68 -4.32
C ALA A 476 7.19 28.64 -5.23
N LYS A 477 8.30 29.02 -5.85
CA LYS A 477 9.04 28.12 -6.74
C LYS A 477 9.71 26.97 -6.01
N CYS A 478 10.20 27.16 -4.77
CA CYS A 478 10.78 26.05 -3.98
C CYS A 478 9.72 25.08 -3.45
N TYR A 479 8.51 25.58 -3.18
CA TYR A 479 7.39 24.73 -2.81
C TYR A 479 6.84 23.98 -4.03
N GLY A 480 6.61 24.68 -5.13
CA GLY A 480 6.08 24.15 -6.38
C GLY A 480 4.56 24.28 -6.47
N ARG A 481 3.90 23.22 -6.94
CA ARG A 481 2.47 23.19 -7.23
C ARG A 481 1.63 23.10 -5.96
N ASP A 482 0.60 23.93 -5.84
CA ASP A 482 -0.49 23.72 -4.90
C ASP A 482 -1.35 22.54 -5.37
N LEU A 483 -1.31 21.44 -4.64
CA LEU A 483 -2.02 20.22 -5.00
C LEU A 483 -3.54 20.38 -4.98
N GLY A 484 -4.05 21.28 -4.11
CA GLY A 484 -5.49 21.55 -4.04
C GLY A 484 -6.05 22.35 -5.23
N ARG A 485 -5.21 23.12 -5.92
CA ARG A 485 -5.61 23.94 -7.08
C ARG A 485 -4.98 23.51 -8.40
N GLY A 486 -3.91 22.71 -8.33
CA GLY A 486 -3.21 22.19 -9.50
C GLY A 486 -2.34 23.21 -10.24
N LYS A 487 -2.06 24.37 -9.65
CA LYS A 487 -1.22 25.45 -10.19
C LYS A 487 -0.10 25.80 -9.20
N LEU A 488 0.85 26.64 -9.63
CA LEU A 488 1.87 27.16 -8.72
C LEU A 488 1.21 27.79 -7.48
N VAL A 489 1.77 27.54 -6.31
CA VAL A 489 1.23 28.03 -5.04
C VAL A 489 1.24 29.56 -5.01
N ASN A 490 0.20 30.17 -4.45
CA ASN A 490 0.11 31.60 -4.28
C ASN A 490 0.82 32.06 -3.00
N ALA A 491 1.33 33.28 -3.00
CA ALA A 491 1.82 33.92 -1.77
C ALA A 491 0.69 34.03 -0.73
N GLY A 492 1.03 33.78 0.54
CA GLY A 492 0.08 33.78 1.65
C GLY A 492 -0.52 32.41 2.00
N GLU A 493 -0.24 31.34 1.25
CA GLU A 493 -0.72 29.98 1.58
C GLU A 493 0.05 29.41 2.78
N ALA A 494 -0.67 28.94 3.79
CA ALA A 494 -0.12 28.35 5.01
C ALA A 494 0.26 26.86 4.78
N VAL A 495 1.34 26.64 4.06
CA VAL A 495 1.78 25.28 3.65
C VAL A 495 2.16 24.39 4.82
N GLY A 496 2.65 24.98 5.92
CA GLY A 496 2.97 24.21 7.13
C GLY A 496 1.73 23.61 7.80
N VAL A 497 0.63 24.35 7.85
CA VAL A 497 -0.66 23.84 8.38
C VAL A 497 -1.22 22.75 7.47
N ILE A 498 -1.13 22.94 6.14
CA ILE A 498 -1.55 21.91 5.17
C ILE A 498 -0.77 20.63 5.41
N ALA A 499 0.55 20.70 5.56
CA ALA A 499 1.39 19.55 5.81
C ALA A 499 1.02 18.83 7.12
N ALA A 500 0.86 19.58 8.22
CA ALA A 500 0.48 19.04 9.52
C ALA A 500 -0.88 18.31 9.48
N GLN A 501 -1.88 18.91 8.85
CA GLN A 501 -3.20 18.32 8.68
C GLN A 501 -3.17 17.10 7.77
N SER A 502 -2.37 17.12 6.70
CA SER A 502 -2.21 16.00 5.76
C SER A 502 -1.53 14.78 6.40
N ILE A 503 -0.67 15.00 7.42
CA ILE A 503 -0.05 13.94 8.21
C ILE A 503 -1.03 13.41 9.29
N GLY A 504 -1.78 14.31 9.92
CA GLY A 504 -2.65 13.97 11.05
C GLY A 504 -3.97 13.29 10.66
N GLU A 505 -4.57 13.69 9.56
CA GLU A 505 -5.85 13.14 9.09
C GLU A 505 -5.80 11.62 8.86
N PRO A 506 -4.86 11.06 8.06
CA PRO A 506 -4.78 9.62 7.87
C PRO A 506 -4.50 8.86 9.16
N GLY A 507 -3.73 9.42 10.09
CA GLY A 507 -3.47 8.83 11.39
C GLY A 507 -4.76 8.57 12.18
N THR A 508 -5.67 9.52 12.19
CA THR A 508 -6.98 9.39 12.84
C THR A 508 -7.88 8.37 12.11
N GLN A 509 -7.91 8.39 10.78
CA GLN A 509 -8.72 7.43 10.00
C GLN A 509 -8.19 5.99 10.09
N LEU A 510 -6.88 5.77 10.06
CA LEU A 510 -6.27 4.45 10.21
C LEU A 510 -6.62 3.83 11.57
N THR A 511 -6.64 4.61 12.64
CA THR A 511 -7.04 4.12 13.97
C THR A 511 -8.51 3.75 14.03
N MET A 512 -9.39 4.47 13.34
CA MET A 512 -10.81 4.14 13.22
C MET A 512 -11.05 2.87 12.37
N ARG A 513 -10.25 2.64 11.33
CA ARG A 513 -10.38 1.46 10.44
C ARG A 513 -9.89 0.15 11.04
N THR A 514 -8.96 0.15 12.00
CA THR A 514 -8.46 -1.08 12.64
C THR A 514 -9.56 -1.87 13.36
N PHE A 515 -10.63 -1.20 13.77
CA PHE A 515 -11.82 -1.84 14.35
C PHE A 515 -12.53 -2.79 13.36
N HIS A 516 -12.60 -2.44 12.09
CA HIS A 516 -13.31 -3.22 11.06
C HIS A 516 -12.64 -4.54 10.68
N ILE A 517 -11.37 -4.75 11.04
CA ILE A 517 -10.63 -6.00 10.77
C ILE A 517 -10.92 -7.06 11.85
N GLY A 518 -11.58 -6.68 12.96
CA GLY A 518 -12.03 -7.62 13.99
C GLY A 518 -10.90 -8.31 14.76
N GLY A 519 -9.71 -7.68 14.83
CA GLY A 519 -8.55 -8.20 15.58
C GLY A 519 -7.85 -9.39 14.93
N ALA A 520 -8.18 -9.74 13.67
CA ALA A 520 -7.43 -10.72 12.91
C ALA A 520 -5.98 -10.23 12.73
N ALA A 521 -5.01 -11.03 13.15
CA ALA A 521 -3.61 -10.72 12.99
C ALA A 521 -3.23 -10.89 11.51
N SER A 522 -2.92 -9.78 10.85
CA SER A 522 -2.30 -9.79 9.53
C SER A 522 -0.80 -9.62 9.74
N ARG A 523 -0.06 -10.72 9.73
CA ARG A 523 1.39 -10.68 9.64
C ARG A 523 1.71 -10.72 8.16
N THR A 524 2.26 -9.65 7.62
CA THR A 524 2.88 -9.69 6.29
C THR A 524 3.93 -10.80 6.33
N ALA A 525 3.85 -11.77 5.44
CA ALA A 525 4.85 -12.82 5.33
C ALA A 525 6.21 -12.13 5.22
N VAL A 526 7.03 -12.26 6.26
CA VAL A 526 8.38 -11.70 6.23
C VAL A 526 9.13 -12.54 5.21
N ALA A 527 9.73 -11.89 4.22
CA ALA A 527 10.50 -12.59 3.20
C ALA A 527 11.54 -13.49 3.85
N SER A 528 11.48 -14.76 3.56
CA SER A 528 12.41 -15.80 4.05
C SER A 528 13.44 -16.20 3.01
N ASN A 529 13.28 -15.74 1.78
CA ASN A 529 14.16 -16.02 0.65
C ASN A 529 14.22 -14.83 -0.31
N VAL A 530 15.23 -14.83 -1.15
CA VAL A 530 15.36 -13.94 -2.31
C VAL A 530 15.40 -14.78 -3.57
N VAL A 531 14.50 -14.46 -4.50
CA VAL A 531 14.35 -15.13 -5.79
C VAL A 531 14.61 -14.14 -6.91
N THR A 532 15.29 -14.56 -7.97
CA THR A 532 15.58 -13.71 -9.14
C THR A 532 14.32 -13.44 -9.96
N LYS A 533 14.14 -12.21 -10.41
CA LYS A 533 13.07 -11.80 -11.33
C LYS A 533 13.56 -11.69 -12.78
N SER A 534 14.90 -11.61 -12.99
CA SER A 534 15.54 -11.54 -14.31
C SER A 534 16.67 -12.55 -14.45
N ALA A 535 16.92 -13.01 -15.67
CA ALA A 535 18.07 -13.87 -15.96
C ALA A 535 19.34 -13.01 -16.08
N GLY A 536 20.46 -13.53 -15.55
CA GLY A 536 21.74 -12.82 -15.59
C GLY A 536 22.88 -13.57 -14.88
N THR A 537 24.00 -12.89 -14.70
CA THR A 537 25.16 -13.39 -13.98
C THR A 537 25.21 -12.75 -12.59
N ILE A 538 25.39 -13.57 -11.58
CA ILE A 538 25.52 -13.11 -10.19
C ILE A 538 26.89 -12.46 -9.97
N ARG A 539 26.88 -11.33 -9.28
CA ARG A 539 28.06 -10.67 -8.77
C ARG A 539 27.87 -10.26 -7.32
N PHE A 540 28.79 -10.65 -6.47
CA PHE A 540 28.81 -10.22 -5.09
C PHE A 540 29.49 -8.85 -4.97
N THR A 541 28.90 -7.96 -4.19
CA THR A 541 29.53 -6.68 -3.87
C THR A 541 30.76 -6.87 -2.97
N SER A 542 31.68 -5.93 -2.99
CA SER A 542 32.88 -5.95 -2.12
C SER A 542 32.56 -5.98 -0.61
N SER A 543 31.33 -5.62 -0.24
CA SER A 543 30.83 -5.66 1.13
C SER A 543 30.31 -7.04 1.55
N MET A 544 30.14 -7.99 0.61
CA MET A 544 29.65 -9.33 0.89
C MET A 544 30.76 -10.17 1.54
N ARG A 545 30.52 -10.64 2.76
CA ARG A 545 31.36 -11.61 3.45
C ARG A 545 30.52 -12.79 3.91
N TYR A 546 31.02 -14.00 3.73
CA TYR A 546 30.36 -15.22 4.15
C TYR A 546 31.37 -16.21 4.71
N VAL A 547 30.91 -17.12 5.55
CA VAL A 547 31.68 -18.25 6.10
C VAL A 547 31.07 -19.54 5.58
N THR A 548 31.94 -20.51 5.25
CA THR A 548 31.50 -21.84 4.83
C THR A 548 31.50 -22.75 6.05
N GLY A 549 30.34 -23.26 6.45
CA GLY A 549 30.19 -24.19 7.56
C GLY A 549 30.64 -25.61 7.21
N GLU A 550 30.70 -26.50 8.21
CA GLU A 550 31.13 -27.92 8.08
C GLU A 550 30.37 -28.71 7.02
N LYS A 551 29.11 -28.37 6.79
CA LYS A 551 28.23 -29.04 5.78
C LYS A 551 28.32 -28.40 4.39
N GLY A 552 29.27 -27.47 4.16
CA GLY A 552 29.42 -26.75 2.90
C GLY A 552 28.43 -25.60 2.69
N ASN A 553 27.58 -25.28 3.68
CA ASN A 553 26.62 -24.17 3.61
C ASN A 553 27.39 -22.85 3.77
N LYS A 554 27.11 -21.88 2.90
CA LYS A 554 27.66 -20.52 2.96
C LYS A 554 26.72 -19.63 3.75
N VAL A 555 27.16 -19.09 4.89
CA VAL A 555 26.37 -18.21 5.75
C VAL A 555 26.91 -16.80 5.68
N VAL A 556 26.03 -15.81 5.44
CA VAL A 556 26.39 -14.41 5.34
C VAL A 556 26.70 -13.83 6.71
N ILE A 557 27.87 -13.19 6.84
CA ILE A 557 28.34 -12.53 8.06
C ILE A 557 28.43 -11.01 7.91
N SER A 558 28.17 -10.47 6.73
CA SER A 558 28.11 -9.03 6.49
C SER A 558 26.74 -8.45 6.80
N ARG A 559 26.71 -7.25 7.39
CA ARG A 559 25.45 -6.53 7.66
C ARG A 559 24.92 -5.74 6.45
N SER A 560 25.79 -5.50 5.47
CA SER A 560 25.54 -4.73 4.25
C SER A 560 25.90 -5.50 2.98
N GLY A 561 25.82 -6.83 3.01
CA GLY A 561 26.07 -7.67 1.84
C GLY A 561 24.96 -7.53 0.80
N GLU A 562 25.34 -7.37 -0.45
CA GLU A 562 24.41 -7.27 -1.57
C GLU A 562 24.82 -8.20 -2.70
N ILE A 563 23.83 -8.79 -3.36
CA ILE A 563 23.97 -9.56 -4.58
C ILE A 563 23.43 -8.72 -5.72
N VAL A 564 24.23 -8.59 -6.78
CA VAL A 564 23.88 -7.89 -8.00
C VAL A 564 23.71 -8.90 -9.12
N ILE A 565 22.66 -8.76 -9.95
CA ILE A 565 22.48 -9.55 -11.16
C ILE A 565 22.79 -8.65 -12.35
N GLU A 566 23.81 -9.03 -13.10
CA GLU A 566 24.27 -8.34 -14.29
C GLU A 566 23.71 -9.01 -15.55
N GLY A 567 23.23 -8.20 -16.48
CA GLY A 567 22.80 -8.67 -17.80
C GLY A 567 23.97 -8.95 -18.74
N PRO A 568 23.72 -9.49 -19.95
CA PRO A 568 24.77 -9.79 -20.95
C PRO A 568 25.63 -8.58 -21.33
N ASN A 569 25.11 -7.37 -21.13
CA ASN A 569 25.79 -6.11 -21.46
C ASN A 569 26.56 -5.51 -20.28
N GLY A 570 26.75 -6.23 -19.18
CA GLY A 570 27.40 -5.72 -17.96
C GLY A 570 26.57 -4.66 -17.20
N ARG A 571 25.31 -4.43 -17.58
CA ARG A 571 24.40 -3.54 -16.87
C ARG A 571 23.76 -4.29 -15.70
N GLU A 572 23.73 -3.63 -14.55
CA GLU A 572 22.99 -4.09 -13.38
C GLU A 572 21.49 -4.15 -13.69
N ARG A 573 20.87 -5.32 -13.47
CA ARG A 573 19.43 -5.55 -13.62
C ARG A 573 18.71 -5.55 -12.31
N GLU A 574 19.29 -6.22 -11.30
CA GLU A 574 18.71 -6.36 -9.97
C GLU A 574 19.80 -6.22 -8.91
N ARG A 575 19.40 -5.68 -7.77
CA ARG A 575 20.24 -5.57 -6.57
C ARG A 575 19.44 -6.06 -5.37
N HIS A 576 19.93 -7.08 -4.69
CA HIS A 576 19.27 -7.66 -3.53
C HIS A 576 20.18 -7.55 -2.31
N LYS A 577 19.64 -6.95 -1.25
CA LYS A 577 20.31 -6.89 0.05
C LYS A 577 20.06 -8.19 0.80
N ILE A 578 21.12 -8.86 1.24
CA ILE A 578 21.04 -10.13 1.95
C ILE A 578 21.25 -9.88 3.45
N PRO A 579 20.36 -10.35 4.32
CA PRO A 579 20.51 -10.16 5.76
C PRO A 579 21.62 -11.03 6.35
N TYR A 580 22.16 -10.57 7.47
CA TYR A 580 23.11 -11.32 8.28
C TYR A 580 22.50 -12.66 8.74
N GLY A 581 23.27 -13.74 8.64
CA GLY A 581 22.82 -15.10 9.01
C GLY A 581 22.06 -15.84 7.91
N ALA A 582 21.86 -15.25 6.73
CA ALA A 582 21.23 -15.91 5.60
C ALA A 582 22.16 -17.00 4.99
N ASN A 583 21.58 -18.10 4.55
CA ASN A 583 22.27 -19.14 3.79
C ASN A 583 22.29 -18.73 2.31
N LEU A 584 23.48 -18.66 1.73
CA LEU A 584 23.70 -18.42 0.30
C LEU A 584 23.58 -19.72 -0.46
N LEU A 585 22.63 -19.78 -1.41
CA LEU A 585 22.46 -20.91 -2.35
C LEU A 585 23.22 -20.67 -3.66
N ALA A 586 23.52 -19.41 -3.94
CA ALA A 586 24.17 -18.95 -5.15
C ALA A 586 25.67 -18.71 -4.94
N SER A 587 26.43 -18.77 -6.03
CA SER A 587 27.87 -18.48 -6.04
C SER A 587 28.19 -17.30 -6.95
N ASP A 588 29.26 -16.58 -6.63
CA ASP A 588 29.73 -15.47 -7.46
C ASP A 588 30.10 -15.95 -8.87
N GLY A 589 29.69 -15.22 -9.90
CA GLY A 589 29.87 -15.59 -11.30
C GLY A 589 28.88 -16.63 -11.84
N GLN A 590 27.94 -17.12 -11.07
CA GLN A 590 26.96 -18.12 -11.51
C GLN A 590 25.91 -17.45 -12.44
N GLN A 591 25.58 -18.13 -13.53
CA GLN A 591 24.42 -17.75 -14.37
C GLN A 591 23.14 -18.28 -13.75
N VAL A 592 22.13 -17.43 -13.68
CA VAL A 592 20.82 -17.75 -13.11
C VAL A 592 19.69 -17.41 -14.06
N GLU A 593 18.63 -18.22 -13.98
CA GLU A 593 17.37 -17.99 -14.68
C GLU A 593 16.34 -17.32 -13.77
N ILE A 594 15.27 -16.82 -14.37
CA ILE A 594 14.14 -16.25 -13.63
C ILE A 594 13.56 -17.29 -12.67
N GLY A 595 13.35 -16.92 -11.41
CA GLY A 595 12.81 -17.81 -10.39
C GLY A 595 13.86 -18.63 -9.62
N THR A 596 15.16 -18.40 -9.83
CA THR A 596 16.22 -19.06 -9.06
C THR A 596 16.33 -18.45 -7.66
N GLU A 597 16.35 -19.27 -6.63
CA GLU A 597 16.54 -18.84 -5.24
C GLU A 597 18.02 -18.54 -4.97
N LEU A 598 18.32 -17.30 -4.54
CA LEU A 598 19.68 -16.84 -4.28
C LEU A 598 20.14 -17.07 -2.86
N ALA A 599 19.25 -16.82 -1.91
CA ALA A 599 19.51 -16.95 -0.49
C ALA A 599 18.24 -17.26 0.26
N ASN A 600 18.34 -17.99 1.36
CA ASN A 600 17.24 -18.21 2.29
C ASN A 600 17.68 -17.96 3.73
N TRP A 601 16.74 -17.58 4.57
CA TRP A 601 16.94 -17.39 6.00
C TRP A 601 15.67 -17.62 6.78
N ASP A 602 15.80 -17.91 8.06
CA ASP A 602 14.67 -17.90 8.97
C ASP A 602 14.48 -16.46 9.50
N PRO A 603 13.39 -15.76 9.15
CA PRO A 603 13.15 -14.39 9.60
C PRO A 603 12.94 -14.28 11.12
N MET A 604 12.70 -15.41 11.79
CA MET A 604 12.41 -15.47 13.21
C MET A 604 13.66 -15.67 14.06
N THR A 605 14.73 -16.20 13.49
CA THR A 605 16.01 -16.41 14.17
C THR A 605 17.03 -15.41 13.68
N ARG A 606 17.82 -14.87 14.62
CA ARG A 606 18.98 -14.04 14.31
C ARG A 606 20.22 -14.77 14.87
N PRO A 607 20.78 -15.71 14.11
CA PRO A 607 21.95 -16.46 14.59
C PRO A 607 23.13 -15.51 14.77
N ILE A 608 23.86 -15.67 15.85
CA ILE A 608 25.14 -15.01 16.04
C ILE A 608 26.22 -16.00 15.61
N VAL A 609 26.86 -15.72 14.47
CA VAL A 609 27.85 -16.61 13.84
C VAL A 609 29.25 -16.08 14.14
N THR A 610 30.17 -16.97 14.50
CA THR A 610 31.58 -16.61 14.69
C THR A 610 32.36 -16.67 13.39
N GLU A 611 33.32 -15.75 13.25
CA GLU A 611 34.28 -15.73 12.13
C GLU A 611 35.61 -16.45 12.48
N TYR A 612 35.77 -16.87 13.73
CA TYR A 612 37.05 -17.38 14.24
C TYR A 612 36.84 -18.74 14.92
N ALA A 613 37.77 -19.67 14.65
CA ALA A 613 37.84 -20.91 15.36
C ALA A 613 38.54 -20.74 16.73
N GLY A 614 38.12 -21.49 17.73
CA GLY A 614 38.74 -21.43 19.04
C GLY A 614 37.86 -22.01 20.15
N LYS A 615 38.38 -21.99 21.39
CA LYS A 615 37.59 -22.35 22.58
C LYS A 615 36.77 -21.17 23.05
N VAL A 616 35.50 -21.39 23.34
CA VAL A 616 34.59 -20.38 23.90
C VAL A 616 34.93 -20.13 25.38
N ARG A 617 35.01 -18.86 25.77
CA ARG A 617 35.07 -18.45 27.17
C ARG A 617 34.02 -17.42 27.46
N PHE A 618 33.22 -17.63 28.47
CA PHE A 618 32.24 -16.67 28.93
C PHE A 618 32.89 -15.59 29.80
N ALA A 619 32.60 -14.34 29.52
CA ALA A 619 33.00 -13.22 30.35
C ALA A 619 31.77 -12.39 30.74
N ASN A 620 31.71 -12.00 32.00
CA ASN A 620 30.56 -11.29 32.60
C ASN A 620 29.22 -12.05 32.53
N VAL A 621 29.29 -13.36 32.40
CA VAL A 621 28.09 -14.24 32.44
C VAL A 621 27.89 -14.71 33.88
N ILE A 622 27.00 -14.07 34.62
CA ILE A 622 26.73 -14.31 36.04
C ILE A 622 25.25 -14.68 36.15
N ASP A 623 25.00 -15.86 36.73
CA ASP A 623 23.63 -16.36 36.91
C ASP A 623 22.79 -15.42 37.80
N ASN A 624 21.54 -15.22 37.41
CA ASN A 624 20.58 -14.29 38.02
C ASN A 624 20.97 -12.80 38.05
N VAL A 625 22.07 -12.41 37.38
CA VAL A 625 22.51 -11.00 37.25
C VAL A 625 22.55 -10.56 35.80
N THR A 626 23.26 -11.28 34.94
CA THR A 626 23.39 -11.01 33.50
C THR A 626 22.71 -12.06 32.64
N VAL A 627 22.56 -13.28 33.18
CA VAL A 627 21.84 -14.39 32.56
C VAL A 627 20.90 -15.03 33.56
N LYS A 628 19.85 -15.67 33.07
CA LYS A 628 18.91 -16.46 33.86
C LYS A 628 18.79 -17.84 33.25
N SER A 629 18.94 -18.88 34.07
CA SER A 629 18.63 -20.23 33.65
C SER A 629 17.11 -20.40 33.57
N GLN A 630 16.61 -20.70 32.39
CA GLN A 630 15.20 -21.01 32.16
C GLN A 630 15.10 -22.49 31.85
N VAL A 631 14.42 -23.24 32.73
CA VAL A 631 14.12 -24.65 32.50
C VAL A 631 12.80 -24.73 31.80
N ASP A 632 12.75 -25.39 30.66
CA ASP A 632 11.53 -25.69 29.96
C ASP A 632 10.80 -26.82 30.70
N GLU A 633 9.58 -26.53 31.21
CA GLU A 633 8.78 -27.48 32.00
C GLU A 633 8.38 -28.73 31.24
N VAL A 634 8.34 -28.68 29.90
CA VAL A 634 7.92 -29.79 29.04
C VAL A 634 9.11 -30.67 28.64
N THR A 635 10.21 -30.04 28.23
CA THR A 635 11.40 -30.78 27.75
C THR A 635 12.42 -31.08 28.84
N GLY A 636 12.35 -30.38 29.98
CA GLY A 636 13.32 -30.47 31.05
C GLY A 636 14.71 -29.90 30.71
N LEU A 637 14.88 -29.31 29.54
CA LEU A 637 16.14 -28.71 29.09
C LEU A 637 16.32 -27.33 29.74
N SER A 638 17.52 -27.07 30.26
CA SER A 638 17.89 -25.75 30.78
C SER A 638 18.58 -24.92 29.71
N SER A 639 18.10 -23.74 29.45
CA SER A 639 18.73 -22.76 28.56
C SER A 639 19.11 -21.50 29.32
N LEU A 640 20.22 -20.88 28.93
CA LEU A 640 20.68 -19.61 29.51
C LEU A 640 20.20 -18.46 28.65
N VAL A 641 19.40 -17.56 29.23
CA VAL A 641 18.86 -16.38 28.55
C VAL A 641 19.51 -15.12 29.14
N VAL A 642 19.99 -14.23 28.27
CA VAL A 642 20.57 -12.94 28.69
C VAL A 642 19.49 -11.99 29.17
N ILE A 643 19.62 -11.47 30.38
CA ILE A 643 18.67 -10.53 31.01
C ILE A 643 19.26 -9.12 31.07
N ASP A 644 18.40 -8.09 31.19
CA ASP A 644 18.84 -6.70 31.34
C ASP A 644 19.31 -6.45 32.78
N ALA A 645 20.59 -6.10 32.94
CA ALA A 645 21.22 -5.85 34.24
C ALA A 645 20.73 -4.56 34.94
N LYS A 646 19.80 -3.79 34.36
CA LYS A 646 19.31 -2.52 34.91
C LYS A 646 18.56 -2.67 36.26
N HIS A 647 18.19 -3.87 36.66
CA HIS A 647 17.46 -4.13 37.90
C HIS A 647 18.34 -4.69 39.03
N SER A 648 19.63 -4.89 38.84
CA SER A 648 20.54 -5.33 39.88
C SER A 648 21.35 -4.16 40.42
N SER A 649 21.51 -4.12 41.75
CA SER A 649 22.24 -3.07 42.51
C SER A 649 23.73 -2.97 42.24
N SER A 650 24.27 -3.71 41.28
CA SER A 650 25.72 -3.69 40.89
C SER A 650 25.91 -3.08 39.51
N SER A 651 25.89 -1.75 39.46
CA SER A 651 26.13 -0.95 38.25
C SER A 651 27.56 -1.00 37.67
N LYS A 652 28.42 -1.89 38.14
CA LYS A 652 29.82 -2.05 37.69
C LYS A 652 30.11 -3.28 36.85
N ILE A 653 29.08 -4.14 36.59
CA ILE A 653 29.28 -5.37 35.82
C ILE A 653 29.08 -5.03 34.33
N GLY A 654 30.11 -5.34 33.51
CA GLY A 654 30.01 -5.19 32.05
C GLY A 654 28.97 -6.10 31.42
N LYS A 655 28.55 -5.80 30.19
CA LYS A 655 27.64 -6.64 29.44
C LYS A 655 28.22 -8.05 29.22
N PRO A 656 27.37 -9.11 29.19
CA PRO A 656 27.86 -10.46 28.93
C PRO A 656 28.45 -10.55 27.52
N LEU A 657 29.58 -11.20 27.41
CA LEU A 657 30.31 -11.36 26.15
C LEU A 657 30.95 -12.75 26.05
N ILE A 658 31.13 -13.21 24.84
CA ILE A 658 31.87 -14.44 24.49
C ILE A 658 33.23 -14.04 23.95
N GLN A 659 34.29 -14.64 24.49
CA GLN A 659 35.67 -14.51 24.02
C GLN A 659 36.11 -15.84 23.40
N PHE A 660 37.00 -15.78 22.43
CA PHE A 660 37.60 -16.94 21.80
C PHE A 660 39.05 -17.09 22.25
N LEU A 661 39.40 -18.30 22.64
CA LEU A 661 40.75 -18.66 23.09
C LEU A 661 41.41 -19.58 22.06
N ASP A 662 42.68 -19.36 21.80
CA ASP A 662 43.51 -20.23 20.97
C ASP A 662 43.93 -21.53 21.71
N ALA A 663 44.61 -22.44 21.02
CA ALA A 663 45.13 -23.69 21.58
C ALA A 663 45.98 -23.52 22.84
N ASN A 664 46.59 -22.35 23.01
CA ASN A 664 47.41 -21.96 24.16
C ASN A 664 46.63 -21.29 25.30
N ASN A 665 45.28 -21.24 25.22
CA ASN A 665 44.38 -20.48 26.13
C ASN A 665 44.60 -18.97 26.14
N GLU A 666 45.25 -18.40 25.10
CA GLU A 666 45.34 -16.96 24.92
C GLU A 666 44.17 -16.42 24.08
N PRO A 667 43.69 -15.17 24.31
CA PRO A 667 42.60 -14.59 23.54
C PRO A 667 43.00 -14.44 22.06
N VAL A 668 42.18 -14.95 21.15
CA VAL A 668 42.34 -14.77 19.70
C VAL A 668 42.23 -13.27 19.41
N LYS A 669 43.15 -12.69 18.67
CA LYS A 669 43.19 -11.27 18.31
C LYS A 669 42.66 -11.07 16.90
N ILE A 670 41.98 -9.95 16.67
CA ILE A 670 41.51 -9.55 15.35
C ILE A 670 42.75 -9.31 14.45
N PRO A 671 42.83 -9.88 13.24
CA PRO A 671 43.95 -9.70 12.34
C PRO A 671 44.24 -8.22 12.09
N GLY A 672 45.50 -7.80 12.37
CA GLY A 672 45.97 -6.41 12.21
C GLY A 672 45.66 -5.48 13.39
N THR A 673 45.12 -5.98 14.51
CA THR A 673 44.87 -5.21 15.73
C THR A 673 45.33 -5.97 16.98
N GLU A 674 45.56 -5.26 18.10
CA GLU A 674 45.86 -5.89 19.41
C GLU A 674 44.58 -6.26 20.21
N HIS A 675 43.40 -5.98 19.65
CA HIS A 675 42.13 -6.20 20.34
C HIS A 675 41.71 -7.67 20.29
N PRO A 676 41.27 -8.26 21.44
CA PRO A 676 40.76 -9.61 21.47
C PRO A 676 39.39 -9.71 20.73
N VAL A 677 39.18 -10.81 20.05
CA VAL A 677 37.91 -11.14 19.44
C VAL A 677 36.89 -11.39 20.55
N SER A 678 35.83 -10.58 20.59
CA SER A 678 34.75 -10.74 21.55
C SER A 678 33.40 -10.45 20.91
N ILE A 679 32.43 -11.28 21.20
CA ILE A 679 31.04 -11.09 20.76
C ILE A 679 30.19 -10.70 21.95
N GLN A 680 29.62 -9.49 21.91
CA GLN A 680 28.74 -9.00 22.94
C GLN A 680 27.32 -9.58 22.72
N LEU A 681 26.72 -10.15 23.78
CA LEU A 681 25.41 -10.76 23.72
C LEU A 681 24.33 -9.70 23.97
N PRO A 682 23.30 -9.57 23.09
CA PRO A 682 22.16 -8.72 23.31
C PRO A 682 21.21 -9.31 24.38
N VAL A 683 20.42 -8.44 25.02
CA VAL A 683 19.36 -8.87 25.95
C VAL A 683 18.35 -9.75 25.22
N GLY A 684 17.96 -10.85 25.85
CA GLY A 684 17.06 -11.87 25.25
C GLY A 684 17.78 -12.91 24.37
N ALA A 685 19.09 -12.82 24.21
CA ALA A 685 19.86 -13.85 23.49
C ALA A 685 19.85 -15.18 24.25
N LEU A 686 19.62 -16.26 23.51
CA LEU A 686 19.72 -17.62 24.01
C LEU A 686 21.15 -18.15 23.77
N ILE A 687 21.81 -18.63 24.81
CA ILE A 687 23.16 -19.18 24.73
C ILE A 687 23.04 -20.69 24.53
N ILE A 688 23.41 -21.16 23.35
CA ILE A 688 23.35 -22.59 22.95
C ILE A 688 24.72 -23.29 23.18
N VAL A 689 25.79 -22.51 23.16
CA VAL A 689 27.16 -23.04 23.35
C VAL A 689 27.50 -23.16 24.84
N HIS A 690 28.31 -24.15 25.19
CA HIS A 690 28.81 -24.32 26.57
C HIS A 690 30.17 -23.61 26.74
N ASP A 691 30.46 -23.19 27.97
CA ASP A 691 31.76 -22.63 28.30
C ASP A 691 32.87 -23.67 28.05
N LEU A 692 34.00 -23.23 27.47
CA LEU A 692 35.13 -24.04 27.02
C LEU A 692 34.79 -25.05 25.88
N SER A 693 33.65 -24.94 25.22
CA SER A 693 33.37 -25.71 24.03
C SER A 693 34.28 -25.31 22.86
N LEU A 694 34.64 -26.27 22.03
CA LEU A 694 35.51 -26.08 20.86
C LEU A 694 34.60 -25.76 19.64
N ILE A 695 34.86 -24.64 18.98
CA ILE A 695 34.22 -24.26 17.75
C ILE A 695 35.19 -24.40 16.61
N HIS A 696 34.87 -25.24 15.63
CA HIS A 696 35.59 -25.37 14.36
C HIS A 696 34.84 -24.59 13.29
N ILE A 697 35.60 -23.92 12.41
CA ILE A 697 35.04 -23.25 11.23
C ILE A 697 35.27 -24.13 10.01
#